data_9876e8fc25e11634452d5601ece6a417
#
_entry.id   9876e8fc25e11634452d5601ece6a417
#
_cell.length_a   1.000
_cell.length_b   1.000
_cell.length_c   1.000
_cell.angle_alpha   90.00
_cell.angle_beta   90.00
_cell.angle_gamma   90.00
#
_symmetry.space_group_name_H-M   'P 1'
#
loop_
_entity.id
_entity.type
_entity.pdbx_description
1 polymer ?
#
loop_
_entity_poly.entity_id
_entity_poly.type
_entity_poly.pdbx_seq_one_letter_code
_entity_poly.pdbx_strand_id
1 'polypeptide(L)'
;MAFLLPSTAAGQTADFNIIPRPQQVNVSNDAPFTLSAKTVISLGTNSQDMKRNANMLASYIEQATGIRPTVGKGKSGTAIVLTIDKTIANAEGYKLDADAKQIRIAGASAAGVFYGIQTLRKSLPLVNGKASKVSIPAVHITDAPRFAYRGTHLDVSRHFVTADSVRQFIDMLALHNINRFHWHLTDDQGWRIEIKKYPLLTQIGSKRAQTVIGHNSGKYDGKPYSGFYTQKQIRDIVKYAAERYITIVPEIDLPGHMQAALAAYPDMGCTGGPYEVWQKWGVSDNVLCAGNDKTLTFIDNVLKEITQLFPSKYIHVGGDECPKTQWQKCPKCQARIKALNLEAKDGHSAEERLQSYIITHASNYLKSLGRNTIGWDEILEGGLAEGATVMSWRGESGGIAAAKQHHDVVMTPNSYLYFDYYQSLDKANEPLAIGGYLPLETVYSYEPMPKELTADEARHIIGVQANIWTEYMPTFKQMQYMALPRLAALSEVQWSQPALKDYNSFTNRLTEFTHLYDRLGYNYAKHLYNVAIHVDSDNKWREILIHMTTAGNAEIRYTLDGTEPTANSTLYTGAIVLQKSAKIRAAAFRDGKRSSVTSQDISFNKATACPVELLQPTHKNYTYKGGATLTDGLLGDKGFGTGRWLGFSGNDLEAVIDLKQNTDVSSVSLNTCVDKGSWIFDARYIEVSVSADGKSFTKVASKSLPALEEQTPDNIYTYELTFPQTTTRYVKLTATSEHNIPEWHGGKGKPAFLFVDEISIK
;
A
#
# COMPACT_ATOMS: atom_id res chain seq x y z
N MET A 1 56.49 -4.87 9.86
CA MET A 1 56.13 -3.55 10.35
C MET A 1 55.16 -2.93 9.35
N ALA A 2 53.86 -3.13 9.54
CA ALA A 2 52.82 -2.55 8.67
C ALA A 2 52.46 -1.16 9.20
N PHE A 3 52.76 -0.13 8.44
CA PHE A 3 52.35 1.23 8.75
C PHE A 3 50.84 1.34 8.57
N LEU A 4 50.11 1.35 9.68
CA LEU A 4 48.75 1.87 9.75
C LEU A 4 48.82 3.38 9.49
N LEU A 5 48.49 3.81 8.27
CA LEU A 5 48.17 5.20 8.01
C LEU A 5 46.93 5.57 8.81
N PRO A 6 46.94 6.65 9.60
CA PRO A 6 45.73 7.11 10.25
C PRO A 6 44.77 7.56 9.15
N SER A 7 43.61 6.90 9.06
CA SER A 7 42.47 7.38 8.30
C SER A 7 42.15 8.77 8.87
N THR A 8 42.46 9.81 8.13
CA THR A 8 41.97 11.17 8.40
C THR A 8 40.43 11.06 8.37
N ALA A 9 39.82 11.24 9.54
CA ALA A 9 38.37 11.30 9.65
C ALA A 9 37.89 12.44 8.73
N ALA A 10 37.40 12.08 7.54
CA ALA A 10 36.61 12.96 6.73
C ALA A 10 35.49 13.49 7.64
N GLY A 11 35.36 14.79 7.77
CA GLY A 11 34.48 15.43 8.75
C GLY A 11 33.06 14.93 8.52
N GLN A 12 32.52 14.28 9.54
CA GLN A 12 31.14 13.76 9.54
C GLN A 12 30.22 14.97 9.49
N THR A 13 29.56 15.18 8.36
CA THR A 13 28.72 16.34 8.08
C THR A 13 27.27 15.90 7.94
N ALA A 14 26.35 16.68 8.51
CA ALA A 14 24.92 16.48 8.35
C ALA A 14 24.49 16.82 6.91
N ASP A 15 23.51 16.05 6.38
CA ASP A 15 22.91 16.27 5.06
C ASP A 15 21.40 16.44 5.22
N PHE A 16 20.86 17.53 4.70
CA PHE A 16 19.43 17.84 4.71
C PHE A 16 18.64 17.29 3.50
N ASN A 17 19.25 16.43 2.70
CA ASN A 17 18.57 15.60 1.71
C ASN A 17 17.81 14.44 2.37
N ILE A 18 16.75 14.73 3.06
CA ILE A 18 16.01 13.80 3.94
C ILE A 18 14.63 13.42 3.38
N ILE A 19 13.98 12.44 4.04
CA ILE A 19 12.59 12.03 3.78
C ILE A 19 11.73 12.25 5.04
N PRO A 20 10.53 12.88 4.93
CA PRO A 20 10.05 13.61 3.74
C PRO A 20 10.90 14.84 3.46
N ARG A 21 10.92 15.26 2.18
CA ARG A 21 11.65 16.45 1.75
C ARG A 21 10.96 17.70 2.31
N PRO A 22 11.69 18.57 3.06
CA PRO A 22 11.14 19.84 3.52
C PRO A 22 10.77 20.77 2.36
N GLN A 23 9.79 21.65 2.58
CA GLN A 23 9.29 22.56 1.54
C GLN A 23 10.37 23.54 1.06
N GLN A 24 11.18 24.05 1.97
CA GLN A 24 12.27 24.97 1.65
C GLN A 24 13.53 24.60 2.44
N VAL A 25 14.64 24.42 1.74
CA VAL A 25 15.95 24.12 2.32
C VAL A 25 16.98 25.03 1.63
N ASN A 26 17.53 25.96 2.36
CA ASN A 26 18.55 26.89 1.87
C ASN A 26 19.84 26.67 2.70
N VAL A 27 20.78 25.92 2.12
CA VAL A 27 22.11 25.73 2.68
C VAL A 27 22.99 26.88 2.22
N SER A 28 23.71 27.53 3.16
CA SER A 28 24.67 28.59 2.84
C SER A 28 26.11 28.12 3.05
N ASN A 29 27.06 28.90 2.49
CA ASN A 29 28.48 28.67 2.68
C ASN A 29 29.04 29.30 3.97
N ASP A 30 28.17 29.78 4.85
CA ASP A 30 28.57 30.33 6.13
C ASP A 30 29.17 29.24 7.04
N ALA A 31 29.86 29.67 8.10
CA ALA A 31 30.51 28.75 9.02
C ALA A 31 29.50 27.78 9.67
N PRO A 32 29.75 26.46 9.61
CA PRO A 32 28.82 25.43 10.11
C PRO A 32 28.77 25.41 11.64
N PHE A 33 27.66 24.90 12.17
CA PHE A 33 27.54 24.56 13.59
C PHE A 33 28.38 23.32 13.91
N THR A 34 29.10 23.37 15.03
CA THR A 34 29.86 22.21 15.53
C THR A 34 29.13 21.56 16.69
N LEU A 35 28.49 20.41 16.42
CA LEU A 35 27.92 19.54 17.45
C LEU A 35 29.03 18.78 18.19
N SER A 36 29.04 18.81 19.51
CA SER A 36 30.03 18.14 20.36
C SER A 36 29.44 17.81 21.74
N ALA A 37 30.20 17.14 22.58
CA ALA A 37 29.80 16.86 23.96
C ALA A 37 29.56 18.16 24.83
N LYS A 38 30.03 19.30 24.36
CA LYS A 38 29.80 20.61 25.01
C LYS A 38 28.50 21.29 24.55
N THR A 39 27.83 20.75 23.51
CA THR A 39 26.57 21.30 23.01
C THR A 39 25.48 21.15 24.05
N VAL A 40 24.68 22.20 24.21
CA VAL A 40 23.56 22.22 25.16
C VAL A 40 22.25 22.38 24.40
N ILE A 41 21.23 21.57 24.74
CA ILE A 41 19.85 21.77 24.29
C ILE A 41 19.14 22.65 25.30
N SER A 42 18.79 23.87 24.91
CA SER A 42 18.12 24.85 25.76
C SER A 42 16.66 25.06 25.30
N LEU A 43 15.83 25.47 26.28
CA LEU A 43 14.41 25.72 26.04
C LEU A 43 14.17 27.23 25.99
N GLY A 44 13.82 27.75 24.80
CA GLY A 44 13.31 29.11 24.63
C GLY A 44 11.87 29.23 25.19
N THR A 45 11.11 28.12 25.15
CA THR A 45 9.77 28.00 25.75
C THR A 45 9.78 26.85 26.76
N ASN A 46 9.47 27.13 28.03
CA ASN A 46 9.49 26.10 29.06
C ASN A 46 8.13 25.48 29.31
N SER A 47 7.96 24.23 28.84
CA SER A 47 6.79 23.40 29.11
C SER A 47 7.21 21.93 29.25
N GLN A 48 6.28 21.09 29.73
CA GLN A 48 6.52 19.65 29.87
C GLN A 48 6.80 19.00 28.49
N ASP A 49 6.05 19.38 27.47
CA ASP A 49 6.21 18.88 26.10
C ASP A 49 7.56 19.30 25.51
N MET A 50 7.98 20.54 25.75
CA MET A 50 9.28 21.02 25.27
C MET A 50 10.45 20.32 25.97
N LYS A 51 10.31 20.00 27.29
CA LYS A 51 11.31 19.19 28.00
C LYS A 51 11.39 17.78 27.43
N ARG A 52 10.26 17.16 27.13
CA ARG A 52 10.20 15.84 26.47
C ARG A 52 10.88 15.88 25.10
N ASN A 53 10.54 16.86 24.25
CA ASN A 53 11.14 17.08 22.95
C ASN A 53 12.68 17.24 23.05
N ALA A 54 13.17 17.99 24.00
CA ALA A 54 14.61 18.16 24.22
C ALA A 54 15.30 16.84 24.61
N ASN A 55 14.69 16.05 25.48
CA ASN A 55 15.22 14.73 25.84
C ASN A 55 15.21 13.74 24.69
N MET A 56 14.16 13.77 23.85
CA MET A 56 14.10 12.97 22.62
C MET A 56 15.20 13.37 21.64
N LEU A 57 15.40 14.66 21.42
CA LEU A 57 16.48 15.17 20.57
C LEU A 57 17.87 14.72 21.08
N ALA A 58 18.13 14.84 22.38
CA ALA A 58 19.39 14.37 22.97
C ALA A 58 19.62 12.88 22.71
N SER A 59 18.57 12.06 22.83
CA SER A 59 18.63 10.62 22.56
C SER A 59 18.84 10.33 21.08
N TYR A 60 18.19 11.04 20.17
CA TYR A 60 18.36 10.86 18.72
C TYR A 60 19.78 11.24 18.25
N ILE A 61 20.33 12.33 18.79
CA ILE A 61 21.72 12.71 18.52
C ILE A 61 22.69 11.64 19.02
N GLU A 62 22.46 11.13 20.23
CA GLU A 62 23.29 10.05 20.79
C GLU A 62 23.21 8.76 19.96
N GLN A 63 22.01 8.35 19.50
CA GLN A 63 21.82 7.18 18.64
C GLN A 63 22.57 7.31 17.31
N ALA A 64 22.57 8.50 16.70
CA ALA A 64 23.22 8.75 15.43
C ALA A 64 24.75 8.89 15.56
N THR A 65 25.22 9.62 16.57
CA THR A 65 26.60 10.13 16.61
C THR A 65 27.42 9.66 17.82
N GLY A 66 26.79 9.03 18.81
CA GLY A 66 27.41 8.72 20.11
C GLY A 66 27.63 9.96 21.02
N ILE A 67 27.25 11.16 20.57
CA ILE A 67 27.32 12.39 21.34
C ILE A 67 25.97 12.60 22.06
N ARG A 68 25.96 12.73 23.37
CA ARG A 68 24.75 13.09 24.12
C ARG A 68 24.86 14.55 24.62
N PRO A 69 24.14 15.50 24.02
CA PRO A 69 24.06 16.86 24.52
C PRO A 69 23.38 16.97 25.90
N THR A 70 23.77 17.95 26.66
CA THR A 70 23.11 18.24 27.95
C THR A 70 21.82 19.01 27.71
N VAL A 71 20.72 18.61 28.38
CA VAL A 71 19.46 19.37 28.35
C VAL A 71 19.40 20.31 29.55
N GLY A 72 19.28 21.62 29.31
CA GLY A 72 19.20 22.61 30.39
C GLY A 72 19.82 23.96 30.03
N LYS A 73 20.18 24.76 31.07
CA LYS A 73 20.89 26.04 30.91
C LYS A 73 22.41 25.77 30.89
N GLY A 74 23.04 26.02 29.73
CA GLY A 74 24.49 25.91 29.61
C GLY A 74 25.23 27.21 29.98
N LYS A 75 26.47 27.10 30.39
CA LYS A 75 27.30 28.25 30.80
C LYS A 75 28.15 28.88 29.70
N SER A 76 28.09 28.48 28.50
CA SER A 76 28.72 29.00 27.26
C SER A 76 29.03 27.85 26.29
N GLY A 77 28.91 28.07 25.03
CA GLY A 77 29.17 27.08 23.97
C GLY A 77 28.11 27.11 22.88
N THR A 78 28.18 26.16 21.97
CA THR A 78 27.16 25.98 20.96
C THR A 78 25.87 25.46 21.57
N ALA A 79 24.72 26.00 21.13
CA ALA A 79 23.41 25.66 21.69
C ALA A 79 22.43 25.22 20.60
N ILE A 80 21.57 24.23 20.93
CA ILE A 80 20.36 23.91 20.16
C ILE A 80 19.19 24.50 20.96
N VAL A 81 18.47 25.46 20.39
CA VAL A 81 17.38 26.18 21.06
C VAL A 81 16.04 25.72 20.52
N LEU A 82 15.20 25.17 21.40
CA LEU A 82 13.83 24.76 21.09
C LEU A 82 12.85 25.83 21.55
N THR A 83 12.00 26.36 20.64
CA THR A 83 11.09 27.45 20.97
C THR A 83 9.75 27.35 20.25
N ILE A 84 8.73 28.02 20.74
CA ILE A 84 7.45 28.19 20.08
C ILE A 84 7.43 29.55 19.37
N ASP A 85 7.00 29.55 18.11
CA ASP A 85 6.80 30.74 17.29
C ASP A 85 5.37 30.74 16.75
N LYS A 86 4.51 31.55 17.36
CA LYS A 86 3.09 31.65 16.99
C LYS A 86 2.83 32.37 15.67
N THR A 87 3.86 32.92 15.03
CA THR A 87 3.73 33.54 13.70
C THR A 87 3.71 32.49 12.57
N ILE A 88 4.08 31.25 12.86
CA ILE A 88 4.00 30.14 11.91
C ILE A 88 2.53 29.72 11.77
N ALA A 89 1.97 29.85 10.56
CA ALA A 89 0.53 29.67 10.32
C ALA A 89 0.04 28.22 10.53
N ASN A 90 0.81 27.22 10.03
CA ASN A 90 0.43 25.81 10.19
C ASN A 90 0.79 25.32 11.60
N ALA A 91 -0.18 24.74 12.32
CA ALA A 91 0.00 24.26 13.69
C ALA A 91 1.14 23.24 13.89
N GLU A 92 1.46 22.48 12.86
CA GLU A 92 2.56 21.49 12.82
C GLU A 92 3.79 22.02 12.05
N GLY A 93 3.76 23.27 11.56
CA GLY A 93 4.85 23.91 10.84
C GLY A 93 6.01 24.30 11.77
N TYR A 94 7.20 24.39 11.16
CA TYR A 94 8.44 24.77 11.89
C TYR A 94 9.42 25.52 10.99
N LYS A 95 10.37 26.19 11.66
CA LYS A 95 11.59 26.73 11.07
C LYS A 95 12.80 26.11 11.78
N LEU A 96 13.82 25.76 11.03
CA LEU A 96 15.12 25.31 11.56
C LEU A 96 16.20 26.18 10.96
N ASP A 97 16.87 26.95 11.80
CA ASP A 97 17.97 27.82 11.45
C ASP A 97 19.26 27.32 12.14
N ALA A 98 20.32 27.09 11.38
CA ALA A 98 21.62 26.71 11.89
C ALA A 98 22.69 27.69 11.41
N ASP A 99 23.51 28.16 12.35
CA ASP A 99 24.71 28.97 12.13
C ASP A 99 25.88 28.46 13.01
N ALA A 100 27.04 29.07 12.94
CA ALA A 100 28.22 28.65 13.71
C ALA A 100 28.00 28.64 15.24
N LYS A 101 27.02 29.39 15.74
CA LYS A 101 26.79 29.59 17.19
C LYS A 101 25.64 28.74 17.72
N GLN A 102 24.57 28.58 16.93
CA GLN A 102 23.37 27.93 17.41
C GLN A 102 22.61 27.19 16.26
N ILE A 103 21.82 26.22 16.69
CA ILE A 103 20.69 25.69 15.92
C ILE A 103 19.41 26.11 16.63
N ARG A 104 18.52 26.80 15.94
CA ARG A 104 17.20 27.16 16.46
C ARG A 104 16.12 26.36 15.75
N ILE A 105 15.32 25.63 16.53
CA ILE A 105 14.13 24.93 16.04
C ILE A 105 12.91 25.64 16.65
N ALA A 106 12.17 26.35 15.80
CA ALA A 106 10.98 27.10 16.18
C ALA A 106 9.74 26.47 15.54
N GLY A 107 8.80 25.97 16.31
CA GLY A 107 7.54 25.40 15.82
C GLY A 107 6.34 26.25 16.20
N ALA A 108 5.26 26.22 15.41
CA ALA A 108 3.99 26.84 15.78
C ALA A 108 3.41 26.25 17.08
N SER A 109 3.74 25.00 17.36
CA SER A 109 3.36 24.23 18.54
C SER A 109 4.52 23.30 18.96
N ALA A 110 4.36 22.59 20.06
CA ALA A 110 5.31 21.56 20.46
C ALA A 110 5.41 20.41 19.42
N ALA A 111 4.33 20.12 18.67
CA ALA A 111 4.34 19.19 17.56
C ALA A 111 5.21 19.72 16.39
N GLY A 112 5.08 21.00 16.02
CA GLY A 112 5.96 21.62 15.03
C GLY A 112 7.43 21.53 15.41
N VAL A 113 7.78 21.80 16.67
CA VAL A 113 9.15 21.60 17.18
C VAL A 113 9.59 20.14 17.04
N PHE A 114 8.71 19.19 17.34
CA PHE A 114 9.01 17.76 17.17
C PHE A 114 9.34 17.40 15.72
N TYR A 115 8.60 17.93 14.73
CA TYR A 115 8.91 17.69 13.32
C TYR A 115 10.22 18.35 12.89
N GLY A 116 10.55 19.55 13.40
CA GLY A 116 11.87 20.12 13.22
C GLY A 116 13.00 19.27 13.83
N ILE A 117 12.73 18.62 14.98
CA ILE A 117 13.63 17.64 15.59
C ILE A 117 13.79 16.40 14.70
N GLN A 118 12.71 15.89 14.09
CA GLN A 118 12.79 14.77 13.16
C GLN A 118 13.63 15.13 11.92
N THR A 119 13.54 16.37 11.43
CA THR A 119 14.38 16.88 10.33
C THR A 119 15.85 16.88 10.73
N LEU A 120 16.20 17.42 11.87
CA LEU A 120 17.59 17.38 12.37
C LEU A 120 18.06 15.94 12.59
N ARG A 121 17.23 15.06 13.20
CA ARG A 121 17.54 13.64 13.41
C ARG A 121 17.94 12.95 12.11
N LYS A 122 17.16 13.16 11.06
CA LYS A 122 17.33 12.49 9.75
C LYS A 122 18.51 13.04 8.96
N SER A 123 18.95 14.27 9.24
CA SER A 123 20.12 14.87 8.60
C SER A 123 21.45 14.46 9.23
N LEU A 124 21.45 13.91 10.44
CA LEU A 124 22.68 13.57 11.15
C LEU A 124 23.41 12.38 10.52
N PRO A 125 24.75 12.41 10.42
CA PRO A 125 25.52 11.25 9.97
C PRO A 125 25.43 10.11 11.00
N LEU A 126 25.35 8.88 10.49
CA LEU A 126 25.33 7.68 11.32
C LEU A 126 26.76 7.21 11.59
N VAL A 127 27.22 7.42 12.83
CA VAL A 127 28.60 7.12 13.24
C VAL A 127 28.68 5.76 13.91
N ASN A 128 29.69 4.98 13.57
CA ASN A 128 30.05 3.76 14.30
C ASN A 128 30.92 4.14 15.50
N GLY A 129 30.40 3.93 16.70
CA GLY A 129 31.04 4.36 17.94
C GLY A 129 30.66 5.79 18.33
N LYS A 130 31.61 6.57 18.81
CA LYS A 130 31.38 7.95 19.30
C LYS A 130 32.17 8.96 18.49
N ALA A 131 31.49 9.88 17.85
CA ALA A 131 32.12 11.02 17.20
C ALA A 131 32.69 11.99 18.25
N SER A 132 33.82 12.64 17.96
CA SER A 132 34.30 13.77 18.73
C SER A 132 33.54 15.06 18.42
N LYS A 133 33.19 15.23 17.13
CA LYS A 133 32.46 16.37 16.58
C LYS A 133 31.66 15.94 15.37
N VAL A 134 30.54 16.65 15.08
CA VAL A 134 29.77 16.57 13.85
C VAL A 134 29.57 17.98 13.32
N SER A 135 29.79 18.18 12.04
CA SER A 135 29.54 19.44 11.33
C SER A 135 28.09 19.49 10.86
N ILE A 136 27.38 20.56 11.15
CA ILE A 136 26.02 20.80 10.64
C ILE A 136 26.09 22.08 9.80
N PRO A 137 25.84 22.01 8.47
CA PRO A 137 25.91 23.17 7.58
C PRO A 137 25.04 24.32 8.08
N ALA A 138 25.45 25.54 7.79
CA ALA A 138 24.58 26.70 7.98
C ALA A 138 23.40 26.55 7.00
N VAL A 139 22.17 26.53 7.56
CA VAL A 139 20.96 26.23 6.81
C VAL A 139 19.77 27.00 7.36
N HIS A 140 18.88 27.37 6.47
CA HIS A 140 17.54 27.87 6.79
C HIS A 140 16.49 26.94 6.17
N ILE A 141 15.63 26.36 7.01
CA ILE A 141 14.55 25.48 6.61
C ILE A 141 13.22 26.06 7.08
N THR A 142 12.25 26.12 6.19
CA THR A 142 10.85 26.39 6.51
C THR A 142 10.01 25.23 5.98
N ASP A 143 9.21 24.62 6.86
CA ASP A 143 8.47 23.42 6.50
C ASP A 143 7.15 23.27 7.25
N ALA A 144 6.19 22.60 6.62
CA ALA A 144 4.88 22.26 7.18
C ALA A 144 4.25 21.11 6.39
N PRO A 145 3.42 20.26 7.01
CA PRO A 145 2.73 19.19 6.29
C PRO A 145 1.69 19.72 5.31
N ARG A 146 1.52 18.99 4.19
CA ARG A 146 0.47 19.22 3.21
C ARG A 146 -0.91 18.85 3.77
N PHE A 147 -1.02 17.68 4.41
CA PHE A 147 -2.28 17.17 4.98
C PHE A 147 -2.26 17.15 6.51
N ALA A 148 -3.40 17.51 7.10
CA ALA A 148 -3.62 17.47 8.55
C ALA A 148 -3.77 16.02 9.07
N TYR A 149 -4.39 15.13 8.28
CA TYR A 149 -4.51 13.71 8.59
C TYR A 149 -3.47 12.92 7.77
N ARG A 150 -2.48 12.36 8.44
CA ARG A 150 -1.42 11.54 7.85
C ARG A 150 -1.43 10.19 8.55
N GLY A 151 -2.14 9.23 7.95
CA GLY A 151 -2.50 7.97 8.60
C GLY A 151 -1.68 6.77 8.15
N THR A 152 -1.63 5.80 9.04
CA THR A 152 -1.30 4.40 8.73
C THR A 152 -2.13 3.50 9.63
N HIS A 153 -2.77 2.51 9.02
CA HIS A 153 -3.57 1.49 9.69
C HIS A 153 -2.71 0.28 10.04
N LEU A 154 -3.07 -0.42 11.11
CA LEU A 154 -2.54 -1.74 11.46
C LEU A 154 -3.66 -2.63 11.98
N ASP A 155 -3.89 -3.73 11.28
CA ASP A 155 -4.73 -4.83 11.73
C ASP A 155 -3.98 -5.66 12.78
N VAL A 156 -4.58 -5.82 13.96
CA VAL A 156 -4.07 -6.69 15.02
C VAL A 156 -5.03 -7.84 15.33
N SER A 157 -6.09 -7.94 14.55
CA SER A 157 -7.14 -8.94 14.72
C SER A 157 -6.78 -10.26 14.03
N ARG A 158 -6.38 -10.22 12.73
CA ARG A 158 -6.00 -11.42 12.00
C ARG A 158 -4.73 -12.03 12.59
N HIS A 159 -3.69 -11.20 12.80
CA HIS A 159 -2.53 -11.58 13.60
C HIS A 159 -2.25 -10.55 14.70
N PHE A 160 -2.19 -11.05 15.93
CA PHE A 160 -2.01 -10.21 17.12
C PHE A 160 -0.59 -9.65 17.19
N VAL A 161 -0.49 -8.35 17.43
CA VAL A 161 0.78 -7.63 17.63
C VAL A 161 0.94 -7.30 19.10
N THR A 162 2.07 -7.65 19.71
CA THR A 162 2.32 -7.37 21.14
C THR A 162 2.36 -5.87 21.42
N ALA A 163 2.08 -5.48 22.66
CA ALA A 163 2.13 -4.07 23.08
C ALA A 163 3.50 -3.41 22.81
N ASP A 164 4.59 -4.17 22.94
CA ASP A 164 5.94 -3.66 22.65
C ASP A 164 6.19 -3.48 21.16
N SER A 165 5.68 -4.38 20.34
CA SER A 165 5.74 -4.23 18.87
C SER A 165 4.87 -3.07 18.38
N VAL A 166 3.71 -2.82 19.01
CA VAL A 166 2.88 -1.62 18.72
C VAL A 166 3.66 -0.33 19.06
N ARG A 167 4.43 -0.29 20.15
CA ARG A 167 5.29 0.86 20.43
C ARG A 167 6.37 1.04 19.37
N GLN A 168 7.00 -0.04 18.90
CA GLN A 168 7.96 0.02 17.80
C GLN A 168 7.30 0.52 16.50
N PHE A 169 6.07 0.10 16.23
CA PHE A 169 5.30 0.61 15.10
C PHE A 169 5.05 2.12 15.22
N ILE A 170 4.67 2.61 16.41
CA ILE A 170 4.51 4.04 16.68
C ILE A 170 5.83 4.80 16.46
N ASP A 171 6.99 4.23 16.84
CA ASP A 171 8.30 4.82 16.53
C ASP A 171 8.60 4.89 15.04
N MET A 172 8.18 3.87 14.26
CA MET A 172 8.25 3.89 12.80
C MET A 172 7.39 5.02 12.22
N LEU A 173 6.16 5.17 12.70
CA LEU A 173 5.27 6.25 12.26
C LEU A 173 5.85 7.63 12.57
N ALA A 174 6.39 7.83 13.77
CA ALA A 174 7.03 9.07 14.18
C ALA A 174 8.23 9.45 13.29
N LEU A 175 9.05 8.46 12.91
CA LEU A 175 10.17 8.66 11.99
C LEU A 175 9.71 9.18 10.60
N HIS A 176 8.53 8.74 10.15
CA HIS A 176 7.95 9.11 8.86
C HIS A 176 7.01 10.33 8.92
N ASN A 177 6.99 11.07 10.03
CA ASN A 177 6.12 12.23 10.25
C ASN A 177 4.61 11.93 10.14
N ILE A 178 4.21 10.69 10.38
CA ILE A 178 2.81 10.24 10.42
C ILE A 178 2.23 10.62 11.79
N ASN A 179 1.00 11.18 11.81
CA ASN A 179 0.37 11.68 13.03
C ASN A 179 -0.95 10.99 13.40
N ARG A 180 -1.37 9.99 12.61
CA ARG A 180 -2.55 9.17 12.89
C ARG A 180 -2.20 7.70 12.80
N PHE A 181 -2.48 6.98 13.87
CA PHE A 181 -2.42 5.52 13.92
C PHE A 181 -3.83 4.96 13.96
N HIS A 182 -4.30 4.41 12.85
CA HIS A 182 -5.58 3.71 12.78
C HIS A 182 -5.37 2.27 13.26
N TRP A 183 -5.99 1.92 14.39
CA TRP A 183 -5.77 0.66 15.08
C TRP A 183 -7.01 -0.23 14.96
N HIS A 184 -6.95 -1.22 14.06
CA HIS A 184 -8.03 -2.17 13.80
C HIS A 184 -8.01 -3.28 14.86
N LEU A 185 -8.91 -3.17 15.84
CA LEU A 185 -8.88 -3.93 17.09
C LEU A 185 -9.81 -5.14 17.10
N THR A 186 -10.74 -5.24 16.15
CA THR A 186 -11.78 -6.28 16.13
C THR A 186 -12.08 -6.74 14.73
N ASP A 187 -12.22 -8.05 14.55
CA ASP A 187 -12.59 -8.67 13.28
C ASP A 187 -13.11 -10.11 13.53
N ASP A 188 -13.51 -10.81 12.49
CA ASP A 188 -14.02 -12.19 12.53
C ASP A 188 -13.07 -13.18 13.21
N GLN A 189 -11.74 -12.95 13.07
CA GLN A 189 -10.69 -13.86 13.55
C GLN A 189 -10.19 -13.52 14.96
N GLY A 190 -10.69 -12.43 15.55
CA GLY A 190 -10.32 -12.09 16.92
C GLY A 190 -10.75 -10.72 17.41
N TRP A 191 -11.20 -10.69 18.66
CA TRP A 191 -11.46 -9.45 19.40
C TRP A 191 -10.25 -9.11 20.29
N ARG A 192 -9.63 -7.95 20.11
CA ARG A 192 -8.30 -7.68 20.70
C ARG A 192 -8.29 -6.64 21.82
N ILE A 193 -9.41 -6.08 22.22
CA ILE A 193 -9.49 -5.04 23.26
C ILE A 193 -10.38 -5.48 24.43
N GLU A 194 -9.90 -5.28 25.66
CA GLU A 194 -10.70 -5.55 26.87
C GLU A 194 -11.84 -4.55 26.98
N ILE A 195 -13.08 -5.09 27.04
CA ILE A 195 -14.31 -4.37 27.37
C ILE A 195 -14.83 -4.94 28.68
N LYS A 196 -14.77 -4.18 29.74
CA LYS A 196 -15.09 -4.67 31.10
C LYS A 196 -16.52 -5.11 31.25
N LYS A 197 -17.44 -4.42 30.55
CA LYS A 197 -18.87 -4.78 30.55
C LYS A 197 -19.15 -6.09 29.83
N TYR A 198 -18.27 -6.48 28.90
CA TYR A 198 -18.40 -7.68 28.09
C TYR A 198 -17.14 -8.56 28.17
N PRO A 199 -16.86 -9.20 29.32
CA PRO A 199 -15.60 -9.91 29.56
C PRO A 199 -15.39 -11.13 28.63
N LEU A 200 -16.46 -11.76 28.13
CA LEU A 200 -16.35 -12.89 27.21
C LEU A 200 -15.74 -12.49 25.87
N LEU A 201 -15.77 -11.22 25.48
CA LEU A 201 -15.10 -10.73 24.26
C LEU A 201 -13.59 -11.05 24.26
N THR A 202 -12.93 -10.98 25.42
CA THR A 202 -11.52 -11.36 25.55
C THR A 202 -11.31 -12.77 26.08
N GLN A 203 -12.26 -13.34 26.80
CA GLN A 203 -12.15 -14.73 27.28
C GLN A 203 -12.40 -15.76 26.16
N ILE A 204 -13.29 -15.48 25.24
CA ILE A 204 -13.69 -16.32 24.10
C ILE A 204 -13.28 -15.65 22.79
N GLY A 205 -13.77 -14.45 22.50
CA GLY A 205 -13.59 -13.77 21.21
C GLY A 205 -12.14 -13.48 20.85
N SER A 206 -11.21 -13.46 21.81
CA SER A 206 -9.78 -13.28 21.51
C SER A 206 -9.06 -14.57 21.11
N LYS A 207 -9.75 -15.72 21.05
CA LYS A 207 -9.15 -17.05 20.90
C LYS A 207 -9.77 -17.79 19.72
N ARG A 208 -8.96 -18.27 18.79
CA ARG A 208 -9.38 -19.22 17.75
C ARG A 208 -8.65 -20.54 17.92
N ALA A 209 -9.29 -21.65 17.57
CA ALA A 209 -8.77 -23.00 17.79
C ALA A 209 -7.54 -23.30 16.93
N GLN A 210 -7.48 -22.76 15.73
CA GLN A 210 -6.41 -22.94 14.73
C GLN A 210 -6.48 -21.84 13.68
N THR A 211 -5.50 -21.80 12.78
CA THR A 211 -5.47 -20.85 11.66
C THR A 211 -5.32 -21.59 10.34
N VAL A 212 -6.04 -21.17 9.30
CA VAL A 212 -5.90 -21.72 7.95
C VAL A 212 -4.51 -21.45 7.39
N ILE A 213 -3.98 -22.42 6.62
CA ILE A 213 -2.69 -22.31 5.95
C ILE A 213 -2.88 -21.75 4.54
N GLY A 214 -2.04 -20.78 4.15
CA GLY A 214 -2.06 -20.18 2.82
C GLY A 214 -3.37 -19.47 2.47
N HIS A 215 -3.73 -19.41 1.19
CA HIS A 215 -4.93 -18.77 0.68
C HIS A 215 -6.15 -19.68 0.84
N ASN A 216 -6.59 -19.88 2.10
CA ASN A 216 -7.76 -20.73 2.42
C ASN A 216 -7.68 -22.16 1.83
N SER A 217 -6.52 -22.79 1.96
CA SER A 217 -6.24 -24.11 1.35
C SER A 217 -7.11 -25.27 1.88
N GLY A 218 -7.98 -25.03 2.86
CA GLY A 218 -8.71 -26.06 3.58
C GLY A 218 -7.87 -26.83 4.61
N LYS A 219 -6.56 -26.55 4.70
CA LYS A 219 -5.66 -27.12 5.72
C LYS A 219 -5.45 -26.11 6.84
N TYR A 220 -5.29 -26.58 8.05
CA TYR A 220 -5.13 -25.77 9.26
C TYR A 220 -3.85 -26.16 9.99
N ASP A 221 -3.30 -25.21 10.77
CA ASP A 221 -2.07 -25.39 11.52
C ASP A 221 -2.26 -26.21 12.84
N GLY A 222 -3.51 -26.45 13.26
CA GLY A 222 -3.86 -27.17 14.48
C GLY A 222 -3.40 -26.49 15.77
N LYS A 223 -3.06 -25.20 15.74
CA LYS A 223 -2.49 -24.47 16.89
C LYS A 223 -3.47 -23.41 17.39
N PRO A 224 -3.85 -23.46 18.68
CA PRO A 224 -4.62 -22.38 19.28
C PRO A 224 -3.91 -21.03 19.16
N TYR A 225 -4.65 -20.00 18.77
CA TYR A 225 -4.16 -18.65 18.61
C TYR A 225 -4.94 -17.67 19.48
N SER A 226 -4.23 -16.78 20.21
CA SER A 226 -4.89 -15.83 21.10
C SER A 226 -4.05 -14.59 21.36
N GLY A 227 -4.71 -13.52 21.78
CA GLY A 227 -4.09 -12.27 22.21
C GLY A 227 -5.11 -11.16 22.36
N PHE A 228 -4.90 -10.28 23.33
CA PHE A 228 -5.68 -9.05 23.49
C PHE A 228 -4.90 -8.04 24.33
N TYR A 229 -5.35 -6.79 24.30
CA TYR A 229 -4.80 -5.71 25.13
C TYR A 229 -5.74 -5.43 26.29
N THR A 230 -5.16 -5.37 27.51
CA THR A 230 -5.88 -4.86 28.69
C THR A 230 -6.07 -3.35 28.54
N GLN A 231 -7.08 -2.80 29.20
CA GLN A 231 -7.30 -1.34 29.21
C GLN A 231 -6.09 -0.57 29.76
N LYS A 232 -5.29 -1.18 30.64
CA LYS A 232 -4.04 -0.58 31.12
C LYS A 232 -3.02 -0.48 29.97
N GLN A 233 -2.79 -1.54 29.21
CA GLN A 233 -1.89 -1.52 28.05
C GLN A 233 -2.34 -0.51 27.01
N ILE A 234 -3.66 -0.41 26.75
CA ILE A 234 -4.21 0.60 25.83
C ILE A 234 -3.84 2.01 26.30
N ARG A 235 -4.10 2.35 27.56
CA ARG A 235 -3.75 3.68 28.10
C ARG A 235 -2.26 3.98 28.00
N ASP A 236 -1.41 3.00 28.29
CA ASP A 236 0.04 3.14 28.21
C ASP A 236 0.49 3.39 26.75
N ILE A 237 -0.11 2.69 25.77
CA ILE A 237 0.16 2.86 24.33
C ILE A 237 -0.35 4.23 23.85
N VAL A 238 -1.58 4.62 24.21
CA VAL A 238 -2.15 5.93 23.87
C VAL A 238 -1.27 7.06 24.38
N LYS A 239 -0.78 6.97 25.62
CA LYS A 239 0.18 7.94 26.17
C LYS A 239 1.49 7.96 25.37
N TYR A 240 2.04 6.79 25.05
CA TYR A 240 3.28 6.65 24.28
C TYR A 240 3.19 7.29 22.88
N ALA A 241 2.05 7.11 22.21
CA ALA A 241 1.76 7.73 20.91
C ALA A 241 1.61 9.26 21.05
N ALA A 242 0.87 9.73 22.05
CA ALA A 242 0.66 11.15 22.31
C ALA A 242 1.98 11.90 22.60
N GLU A 243 2.93 11.24 23.27
CA GLU A 243 4.28 11.78 23.50
C GLU A 243 5.06 11.99 22.19
N ARG A 244 4.64 11.38 21.08
CA ARG A 244 5.19 11.53 19.71
C ARG A 244 4.26 12.30 18.78
N TYR A 245 3.24 12.95 19.34
CA TYR A 245 2.22 13.72 18.60
C TYR A 245 1.43 12.86 17.62
N ILE A 246 1.28 11.55 17.91
CA ILE A 246 0.46 10.61 17.17
C ILE A 246 -0.84 10.38 17.93
N THR A 247 -1.97 10.61 17.25
CA THR A 247 -3.30 10.28 17.76
C THR A 247 -3.70 8.91 17.26
N ILE A 248 -4.10 8.03 18.18
CA ILE A 248 -4.64 6.72 17.80
C ILE A 248 -6.13 6.86 17.51
N VAL A 249 -6.54 6.43 16.31
CA VAL A 249 -7.93 6.26 15.88
C VAL A 249 -8.28 4.78 16.07
N PRO A 250 -9.05 4.42 17.12
CA PRO A 250 -9.44 3.03 17.31
C PRO A 250 -10.56 2.64 16.36
N GLU A 251 -10.54 1.40 15.87
CA GLU A 251 -11.63 0.81 15.11
C GLU A 251 -12.29 -0.33 15.87
N ILE A 252 -13.62 -0.28 15.91
CA ILE A 252 -14.52 -1.37 16.27
C ILE A 252 -15.40 -1.56 15.05
N ASP A 253 -15.15 -2.58 14.27
CA ASP A 253 -15.86 -2.82 13.03
C ASP A 253 -17.30 -3.24 13.24
N LEU A 254 -18.23 -2.63 12.51
CA LEU A 254 -19.69 -2.78 12.67
C LEU A 254 -20.36 -2.68 11.28
N PRO A 255 -21.47 -3.37 11.04
CA PRO A 255 -22.00 -4.53 11.76
C PRO A 255 -21.51 -5.87 11.23
N GLY A 256 -20.69 -5.86 10.14
CA GLY A 256 -19.91 -6.98 9.64
C GLY A 256 -18.68 -7.24 10.52
N HIS A 257 -17.84 -8.20 10.15
CA HIS A 257 -16.59 -8.55 10.83
C HIS A 257 -16.72 -8.78 12.35
N MET A 258 -17.88 -9.31 12.77
CA MET A 258 -18.25 -9.47 14.18
C MET A 258 -18.30 -10.93 14.64
N GLN A 259 -17.82 -11.89 13.84
CA GLN A 259 -17.87 -13.31 14.17
C GLN A 259 -17.23 -13.64 15.53
N ALA A 260 -16.11 -12.99 15.88
CA ALA A 260 -15.45 -13.17 17.17
C ALA A 260 -16.32 -12.66 18.35
N ALA A 261 -17.05 -11.55 18.15
CA ALA A 261 -18.00 -11.07 19.15
C ALA A 261 -19.21 -11.98 19.27
N LEU A 262 -19.71 -12.49 18.15
CA LEU A 262 -20.83 -13.45 18.14
C LEU A 262 -20.47 -14.79 18.79
N ALA A 263 -19.23 -15.25 18.65
CA ALA A 263 -18.76 -16.44 19.39
C ALA A 263 -18.80 -16.23 20.90
N ALA A 264 -18.58 -14.99 21.37
CA ALA A 264 -18.66 -14.64 22.78
C ALA A 264 -20.11 -14.39 23.27
N TYR A 265 -20.95 -13.80 22.41
CA TYR A 265 -22.33 -13.40 22.73
C TYR A 265 -23.28 -13.77 21.58
N PRO A 266 -23.62 -15.05 21.42
CA PRO A 266 -24.32 -15.54 20.24
C PRO A 266 -25.75 -15.01 20.07
N ASP A 267 -26.38 -14.54 21.11
CA ASP A 267 -27.74 -13.96 21.07
C ASP A 267 -27.78 -12.59 20.34
N MET A 268 -26.63 -11.99 20.02
CA MET A 268 -26.53 -10.80 19.19
C MET A 268 -26.53 -11.11 17.68
N GLY A 269 -26.37 -12.35 17.27
CA GLY A 269 -26.47 -12.78 15.88
C GLY A 269 -27.90 -13.12 15.46
N CYS A 270 -28.13 -13.20 14.16
CA CYS A 270 -29.46 -13.49 13.60
C CYS A 270 -29.98 -14.88 13.92
N THR A 271 -29.09 -15.89 13.99
CA THR A 271 -29.45 -17.31 14.26
C THR A 271 -29.41 -17.66 15.74
N GLY A 272 -28.78 -16.85 16.60
CA GLY A 272 -28.56 -17.14 18.02
C GLY A 272 -27.45 -18.14 18.28
N GLY A 273 -26.67 -18.53 17.28
CA GLY A 273 -25.52 -19.41 17.37
C GLY A 273 -25.88 -20.93 17.32
N PRO A 274 -24.92 -21.81 17.70
CA PRO A 274 -23.58 -21.45 18.17
C PRO A 274 -22.68 -20.85 17.08
N TYR A 275 -21.75 -20.01 17.50
CA TYR A 275 -20.72 -19.43 16.62
C TYR A 275 -19.33 -19.73 17.18
N GLU A 276 -18.34 -19.88 16.29
CA GLU A 276 -16.93 -20.00 16.63
C GLU A 276 -16.16 -18.79 16.12
N VAL A 277 -15.08 -18.42 16.80
CA VAL A 277 -14.14 -17.42 16.27
C VAL A 277 -13.56 -17.93 14.97
N TRP A 278 -13.58 -17.10 13.92
CA TRP A 278 -13.25 -17.58 12.59
C TRP A 278 -11.78 -17.99 12.45
N GLN A 279 -11.56 -19.07 11.70
CA GLN A 279 -10.25 -19.74 11.60
C GLN A 279 -9.63 -19.58 10.20
N LYS A 280 -10.33 -18.91 9.29
CA LYS A 280 -9.91 -18.68 7.89
C LYS A 280 -9.99 -17.20 7.53
N TRP A 281 -9.52 -16.85 6.33
CA TRP A 281 -9.52 -15.49 5.82
C TRP A 281 -10.76 -15.21 4.99
N GLY A 282 -11.10 -13.93 4.85
CA GLY A 282 -12.25 -13.44 4.11
C GLY A 282 -13.34 -12.87 5.01
N VAL A 283 -14.59 -12.85 4.54
CA VAL A 283 -15.76 -12.23 5.15
C VAL A 283 -16.74 -13.27 5.67
N SER A 284 -17.14 -13.19 6.94
CA SER A 284 -18.16 -14.07 7.51
C SER A 284 -19.58 -13.60 7.15
N ASP A 285 -20.45 -14.53 6.80
CA ASP A 285 -21.89 -14.25 6.65
C ASP A 285 -22.60 -13.90 7.97
N ASN A 286 -21.97 -14.19 9.12
CA ASN A 286 -22.55 -13.94 10.42
C ASN A 286 -22.22 -12.52 10.89
N VAL A 287 -23.24 -11.69 10.92
CA VAL A 287 -23.17 -10.28 11.28
C VAL A 287 -24.06 -9.97 12.48
N LEU A 288 -23.88 -8.82 13.12
CA LEU A 288 -24.78 -8.36 14.19
C LEU A 288 -26.22 -8.30 13.71
N CYS A 289 -27.16 -8.79 14.51
CA CYS A 289 -28.58 -8.77 14.20
C CYS A 289 -29.13 -7.35 14.37
N ALA A 290 -29.36 -6.66 13.26
CA ALA A 290 -29.87 -5.28 13.24
C ALA A 290 -31.30 -5.14 13.78
N GLY A 291 -32.06 -6.23 13.84
CA GLY A 291 -33.40 -6.28 14.41
C GLY A 291 -33.44 -6.52 15.93
N ASN A 292 -32.29 -6.70 16.58
CA ASN A 292 -32.20 -7.00 18.01
C ASN A 292 -31.74 -5.77 18.80
N ASP A 293 -32.56 -5.27 19.72
CA ASP A 293 -32.25 -4.10 20.55
C ASP A 293 -31.02 -4.30 21.46
N LYS A 294 -30.72 -5.56 21.82
CA LYS A 294 -29.48 -5.86 22.55
C LYS A 294 -28.23 -5.50 21.73
N THR A 295 -28.29 -5.58 20.40
CA THR A 295 -27.20 -5.17 19.51
C THR A 295 -26.92 -3.67 19.64
N LEU A 296 -27.93 -2.84 19.62
CA LEU A 296 -27.77 -1.39 19.80
C LEU A 296 -27.16 -1.06 21.18
N THR A 297 -27.70 -1.71 22.24
CA THR A 297 -27.14 -1.56 23.59
C THR A 297 -25.71 -2.05 23.71
N PHE A 298 -25.33 -3.11 23.00
CA PHE A 298 -23.96 -3.59 22.93
C PHE A 298 -23.04 -2.57 22.28
N ILE A 299 -23.43 -2.04 21.12
CA ILE A 299 -22.70 -0.98 20.41
C ILE A 299 -22.47 0.21 21.33
N ASP A 300 -23.49 0.74 21.97
CA ASP A 300 -23.39 1.88 22.89
C ASP A 300 -22.40 1.64 24.02
N ASN A 301 -22.50 0.48 24.66
CA ASN A 301 -21.63 0.13 25.78
C ASN A 301 -20.16 -0.06 25.37
N VAL A 302 -19.91 -0.68 24.21
CA VAL A 302 -18.54 -0.84 23.67
C VAL A 302 -17.98 0.53 23.33
N LEU A 303 -18.68 1.35 22.55
CA LEU A 303 -18.26 2.68 22.15
C LEU A 303 -18.04 3.61 23.35
N LYS A 304 -18.83 3.47 24.41
CA LYS A 304 -18.64 4.20 25.67
C LYS A 304 -17.28 3.90 26.30
N GLU A 305 -16.87 2.63 26.40
CA GLU A 305 -15.56 2.26 26.96
C GLU A 305 -14.42 2.67 26.02
N ILE A 306 -14.58 2.54 24.70
CA ILE A 306 -13.62 3.01 23.70
C ILE A 306 -13.34 4.50 23.84
N THR A 307 -14.39 5.33 23.95
CA THR A 307 -14.23 6.79 24.07
C THR A 307 -13.57 7.23 25.40
N GLN A 308 -13.63 6.38 26.43
CA GLN A 308 -12.91 6.62 27.71
C GLN A 308 -11.42 6.25 27.62
N LEU A 309 -11.05 5.34 26.71
CA LEU A 309 -9.69 4.87 26.53
C LEU A 309 -8.90 5.72 25.52
N PHE A 310 -9.59 6.19 24.48
CA PHE A 310 -8.98 6.92 23.38
C PHE A 310 -9.47 8.38 23.33
N PRO A 311 -8.54 9.35 23.45
CA PRO A 311 -8.88 10.78 23.40
C PRO A 311 -9.12 11.29 21.96
N SER A 312 -9.03 10.43 20.96
CA SER A 312 -9.23 10.77 19.55
C SER A 312 -10.58 11.44 19.30
N LYS A 313 -10.59 12.47 18.46
CA LYS A 313 -11.83 13.06 17.94
C LYS A 313 -12.58 12.04 17.07
N TYR A 314 -11.86 11.17 16.36
CA TYR A 314 -12.41 10.16 15.46
C TYR A 314 -12.44 8.79 16.12
N ILE A 315 -13.56 8.09 15.99
CA ILE A 315 -13.73 6.67 16.29
C ILE A 315 -14.17 5.99 15.00
N HIS A 316 -13.41 5.00 14.56
CA HIS A 316 -13.74 4.26 13.36
C HIS A 316 -14.72 3.12 13.69
N VAL A 317 -15.77 3.00 12.89
CA VAL A 317 -16.86 2.05 13.11
C VAL A 317 -16.94 0.97 12.01
N GLY A 318 -15.90 0.86 11.17
CA GLY A 318 -15.88 -0.08 10.05
C GLY A 318 -16.91 0.28 8.98
N GLY A 319 -17.86 -0.60 8.77
CA GLY A 319 -18.97 -0.45 7.84
C GLY A 319 -18.78 -1.17 6.52
N ASP A 320 -17.61 -1.80 6.32
CA ASP A 320 -17.24 -2.52 5.12
C ASP A 320 -17.81 -3.94 5.08
N GLU A 321 -17.91 -4.45 3.87
CA GLU A 321 -18.13 -5.85 3.50
C GLU A 321 -19.22 -6.60 4.29
N CYS A 322 -20.22 -5.91 4.84
CA CYS A 322 -21.28 -6.53 5.63
C CYS A 322 -22.26 -7.33 4.74
N PRO A 323 -22.28 -8.70 4.78
CA PRO A 323 -23.22 -9.49 4.02
C PRO A 323 -24.66 -9.28 4.49
N LYS A 324 -25.61 -9.25 3.57
CA LYS A 324 -27.04 -9.03 3.84
C LYS A 324 -27.83 -10.33 3.98
N THR A 325 -27.23 -11.48 3.63
CA THR A 325 -27.85 -12.81 3.54
C THR A 325 -28.57 -13.24 4.82
N GLN A 326 -27.97 -12.96 5.98
CA GLN A 326 -28.60 -13.30 7.27
C GLN A 326 -29.77 -12.36 7.58
N TRP A 327 -29.67 -11.07 7.27
CA TRP A 327 -30.76 -10.10 7.52
C TRP A 327 -31.97 -10.34 6.66
N GLN A 328 -31.79 -10.78 5.40
CA GLN A 328 -32.87 -11.14 4.48
C GLN A 328 -33.74 -12.29 5.04
N LYS A 329 -33.13 -13.20 5.78
CA LYS A 329 -33.81 -14.39 6.36
C LYS A 329 -34.25 -14.19 7.81
N CYS A 330 -33.75 -13.16 8.49
CA CYS A 330 -33.99 -12.95 9.92
C CYS A 330 -35.32 -12.25 10.18
N PRO A 331 -36.29 -12.89 10.87
CA PRO A 331 -37.59 -12.25 11.15
C PRO A 331 -37.47 -10.93 11.93
N LYS A 332 -36.49 -10.81 12.82
CA LYS A 332 -36.24 -9.59 13.60
C LYS A 332 -35.75 -8.44 12.72
N CYS A 333 -34.81 -8.72 11.81
CA CYS A 333 -34.30 -7.72 10.87
C CYS A 333 -35.40 -7.28 9.90
N GLN A 334 -36.19 -8.20 9.36
CA GLN A 334 -37.31 -7.88 8.48
C GLN A 334 -38.40 -7.10 9.21
N ALA A 335 -38.70 -7.41 10.48
CA ALA A 335 -39.62 -6.62 11.31
C ALA A 335 -39.07 -5.20 11.54
N ARG A 336 -37.77 -5.03 11.75
CA ARG A 336 -37.10 -3.71 11.89
C ARG A 336 -37.20 -2.89 10.60
N ILE A 337 -36.90 -3.51 9.45
CA ILE A 337 -37.05 -2.90 8.13
C ILE A 337 -38.47 -2.34 7.96
N LYS A 338 -39.46 -3.17 8.25
CA LYS A 338 -40.87 -2.77 8.16
C LYS A 338 -41.23 -1.65 9.14
N ALA A 339 -40.77 -1.75 10.38
CA ALA A 339 -41.08 -0.72 11.42
C ALA A 339 -40.46 0.64 11.12
N LEU A 340 -39.31 0.66 10.42
CA LEU A 340 -38.61 1.87 10.03
C LEU A 340 -38.97 2.34 8.60
N ASN A 341 -39.87 1.64 7.89
CA ASN A 341 -40.24 1.90 6.50
C ASN A 341 -39.01 1.99 5.57
N LEU A 342 -38.05 1.06 5.72
CA LEU A 342 -36.85 1.00 4.90
C LEU A 342 -37.16 0.26 3.60
N GLU A 343 -37.61 0.99 2.59
CA GLU A 343 -37.85 0.44 1.25
C GLU A 343 -36.57 0.57 0.39
N ALA A 344 -36.44 -0.29 -0.64
CA ALA A 344 -35.39 -0.13 -1.62
C ALA A 344 -35.52 1.23 -2.33
N LYS A 345 -34.43 2.01 -2.37
CA LYS A 345 -34.46 3.38 -2.90
C LYS A 345 -33.07 3.76 -3.42
N ASP A 346 -33.03 4.55 -4.50
CA ASP A 346 -31.80 5.12 -5.06
C ASP A 346 -30.72 4.05 -5.39
N GLY A 347 -31.16 2.85 -5.80
CA GLY A 347 -30.28 1.71 -6.11
C GLY A 347 -29.84 0.89 -4.91
N HIS A 348 -30.25 1.24 -3.69
CA HIS A 348 -29.94 0.54 -2.46
C HIS A 348 -31.09 -0.33 -1.96
N SER A 349 -30.77 -1.55 -1.53
CA SER A 349 -31.72 -2.48 -0.93
C SER A 349 -32.21 -2.03 0.45
N ALA A 350 -33.30 -2.62 0.94
CA ALA A 350 -33.78 -2.38 2.30
C ALA A 350 -32.74 -2.78 3.36
N GLU A 351 -31.98 -3.82 3.11
CA GLU A 351 -30.92 -4.29 4.00
C GLU A 351 -29.68 -3.36 4.00
N GLU A 352 -29.31 -2.77 2.89
CA GLU A 352 -28.25 -1.73 2.87
C GLU A 352 -28.72 -0.49 3.67
N ARG A 353 -29.97 -0.12 3.57
CA ARG A 353 -30.54 0.95 4.39
C ARG A 353 -30.64 0.56 5.87
N LEU A 354 -30.82 -0.72 6.18
CA LEU A 354 -30.75 -1.23 7.55
C LEU A 354 -29.32 -1.15 8.10
N GLN A 355 -28.28 -1.33 7.27
CA GLN A 355 -26.90 -1.07 7.66
C GLN A 355 -26.69 0.41 7.98
N SER A 356 -27.16 1.31 7.12
CA SER A 356 -27.11 2.75 7.36
C SER A 356 -27.79 3.12 8.69
N TYR A 357 -28.91 2.47 9.07
CA TYR A 357 -29.53 2.65 10.38
C TYR A 357 -28.59 2.32 11.54
N ILE A 358 -27.86 1.19 11.48
CA ILE A 358 -26.87 0.81 12.52
C ILE A 358 -25.74 1.82 12.60
N ILE A 359 -25.16 2.20 11.47
CA ILE A 359 -24.06 3.19 11.40
C ILE A 359 -24.53 4.55 11.91
N THR A 360 -25.74 4.97 11.54
CA THR A 360 -26.34 6.24 12.02
C THR A 360 -26.57 6.19 13.55
N HIS A 361 -27.02 5.05 14.10
CA HIS A 361 -27.15 4.88 15.54
C HIS A 361 -25.81 5.06 16.25
N ALA A 362 -24.76 4.34 15.79
CA ALA A 362 -23.40 4.46 16.32
C ALA A 362 -22.87 5.91 16.21
N SER A 363 -23.10 6.56 15.07
CA SER A 363 -22.69 7.95 14.82
C SER A 363 -23.37 8.93 15.78
N ASN A 364 -24.68 8.82 15.95
CA ASN A 364 -25.44 9.67 16.87
C ASN A 364 -24.98 9.47 18.32
N TYR A 365 -24.70 8.23 18.71
CA TYR A 365 -24.17 7.93 20.04
C TYR A 365 -22.77 8.54 20.23
N LEU A 366 -21.87 8.38 19.28
CA LEU A 366 -20.52 9.00 19.31
C LEU A 366 -20.60 10.52 19.33
N LYS A 367 -21.50 11.13 18.54
CA LYS A 367 -21.78 12.58 18.55
C LYS A 367 -22.21 13.05 19.92
N SER A 368 -23.07 12.28 20.63
CA SER A 368 -23.49 12.58 22.01
C SER A 368 -22.34 12.54 23.03
N LEU A 369 -21.28 11.77 22.74
CA LEU A 369 -20.05 11.70 23.52
C LEU A 369 -18.96 12.69 23.05
N GLY A 370 -19.28 13.60 22.13
CA GLY A 370 -18.36 14.61 21.58
C GLY A 370 -17.32 14.02 20.63
N ARG A 371 -17.62 12.91 19.95
CA ARG A 371 -16.73 12.24 18.99
C ARG A 371 -17.34 12.28 17.59
N ASN A 372 -16.47 12.18 16.58
CA ASN A 372 -16.85 12.05 15.17
C ASN A 372 -16.70 10.60 14.73
N THR A 373 -17.66 10.15 13.95
CA THR A 373 -17.56 8.85 13.28
C THR A 373 -16.68 8.95 12.06
N ILE A 374 -15.90 7.90 11.82
CA ILE A 374 -15.24 7.64 10.56
C ILE A 374 -15.52 6.18 10.17
N GLY A 375 -15.67 5.87 8.89
CA GLY A 375 -15.92 4.50 8.41
C GLY A 375 -15.45 4.33 6.97
N TRP A 376 -15.37 3.07 6.55
CA TRP A 376 -15.05 2.72 5.17
C TRP A 376 -16.12 3.21 4.20
N ASP A 377 -15.83 3.30 2.91
CA ASP A 377 -16.71 4.01 1.96
C ASP A 377 -18.05 3.32 1.70
N GLU A 378 -18.28 2.11 2.21
CA GLU A 378 -19.61 1.47 2.25
C GLU A 378 -20.62 2.18 3.15
N ILE A 379 -20.18 3.03 4.08
CA ILE A 379 -21.12 3.85 4.88
C ILE A 379 -21.88 4.87 4.03
N LEU A 380 -21.49 5.10 2.77
CA LEU A 380 -22.26 5.86 1.78
C LEU A 380 -23.52 5.13 1.34
N GLU A 381 -23.53 3.79 1.42
CA GLU A 381 -24.63 2.95 0.94
C GLU A 381 -25.85 3.10 1.85
N GLY A 382 -26.99 3.41 1.25
CA GLY A 382 -28.26 3.56 1.99
C GLY A 382 -28.39 4.85 2.80
N GLY A 383 -27.41 5.76 2.75
CA GLY A 383 -27.44 7.09 3.37
C GLY A 383 -26.34 7.31 4.41
N LEU A 384 -25.60 8.40 4.26
CA LEU A 384 -24.49 8.77 5.14
C LEU A 384 -24.97 9.52 6.38
N ALA A 385 -24.45 9.14 7.55
CA ALA A 385 -24.75 9.85 8.80
C ALA A 385 -24.16 11.27 8.80
N GLU A 386 -24.89 12.24 9.36
CA GLU A 386 -24.47 13.65 9.41
C GLU A 386 -23.09 13.81 10.08
N GLY A 387 -22.16 14.45 9.39
CA GLY A 387 -20.81 14.73 9.88
C GLY A 387 -19.88 13.51 9.97
N ALA A 388 -20.29 12.37 9.42
CA ALA A 388 -19.41 11.21 9.30
C ALA A 388 -18.28 11.51 8.30
N THR A 389 -17.08 11.00 8.59
CA THR A 389 -15.92 11.04 7.72
C THR A 389 -15.80 9.72 6.97
N VAL A 390 -15.47 9.77 5.70
CA VAL A 390 -15.39 8.59 4.82
C VAL A 390 -13.93 8.21 4.55
N MET A 391 -13.56 6.93 4.75
CA MET A 391 -12.31 6.35 4.26
C MET A 391 -12.55 5.64 2.92
N SER A 392 -12.02 6.20 1.82
CA SER A 392 -12.24 5.70 0.46
C SER A 392 -11.19 4.65 0.09
N TRP A 393 -11.53 3.37 0.21
CA TRP A 393 -10.60 2.26 -0.02
C TRP A 393 -10.83 1.49 -1.34
N ARG A 394 -12.08 1.41 -1.82
CA ARG A 394 -12.44 0.72 -3.08
C ARG A 394 -12.02 1.50 -4.34
N GLY A 395 -11.23 2.56 -4.16
CA GLY A 395 -10.78 3.51 -5.16
C GLY A 395 -11.03 4.93 -4.71
N GLU A 396 -11.09 5.89 -5.64
CA GLU A 396 -11.30 7.31 -5.33
C GLU A 396 -12.76 7.74 -5.39
N SER A 397 -13.62 6.94 -6.05
CA SER A 397 -15.02 7.29 -6.32
C SER A 397 -15.86 7.55 -5.04
N GLY A 398 -15.66 6.73 -4.00
CA GLY A 398 -16.32 6.92 -2.71
C GLY A 398 -15.93 8.25 -2.06
N GLY A 399 -14.64 8.57 -2.08
CA GLY A 399 -14.11 9.83 -1.58
C GLY A 399 -14.64 11.05 -2.35
N ILE A 400 -14.66 10.94 -3.69
CA ILE A 400 -15.23 11.99 -4.55
C ILE A 400 -16.73 12.22 -4.23
N ALA A 401 -17.49 11.12 -4.08
CA ALA A 401 -18.92 11.20 -3.75
C ALA A 401 -19.17 11.84 -2.37
N ALA A 402 -18.35 11.51 -1.37
CA ALA A 402 -18.44 12.08 -0.02
C ALA A 402 -18.05 13.56 -0.01
N ALA A 403 -16.93 13.93 -0.66
CA ALA A 403 -16.47 15.33 -0.75
C ALA A 403 -17.50 16.24 -1.43
N LYS A 404 -18.17 15.78 -2.49
CA LYS A 404 -19.29 16.48 -3.15
C LYS A 404 -20.50 16.66 -2.26
N GLN A 405 -20.66 15.83 -1.23
CA GLN A 405 -21.69 15.98 -0.20
C GLN A 405 -21.18 16.75 1.02
N HIS A 406 -20.00 17.38 0.93
CA HIS A 406 -19.36 18.16 2.01
C HIS A 406 -19.03 17.33 3.27
N HIS A 407 -18.75 16.04 3.10
CA HIS A 407 -18.20 15.19 4.14
C HIS A 407 -16.68 15.11 4.04
N ASP A 408 -16.01 15.12 5.21
CA ASP A 408 -14.57 14.93 5.26
C ASP A 408 -14.17 13.53 4.77
N VAL A 409 -13.03 13.44 4.10
CA VAL A 409 -12.55 12.22 3.45
C VAL A 409 -11.09 11.97 3.79
N VAL A 410 -10.76 10.72 4.08
CA VAL A 410 -9.39 10.20 4.09
C VAL A 410 -9.24 9.26 2.89
N MET A 411 -8.31 9.59 2.00
CA MET A 411 -8.03 8.77 0.81
C MET A 411 -7.14 7.58 1.19
N THR A 412 -7.59 6.37 0.84
CA THR A 412 -6.87 5.12 1.12
C THR A 412 -7.10 4.05 0.05
N PRO A 413 -7.09 4.42 -1.28
CA PRO A 413 -7.43 3.49 -2.35
C PRO A 413 -6.46 2.29 -2.38
N ASN A 414 -7.03 1.09 -2.47
CA ASN A 414 -6.29 -0.17 -2.40
C ASN A 414 -5.21 -0.30 -3.48
N SER A 415 -5.45 0.26 -4.67
CA SER A 415 -4.49 0.26 -5.79
C SER A 415 -3.20 1.03 -5.53
N TYR A 416 -3.17 1.90 -4.49
CA TYR A 416 -2.00 2.73 -4.14
C TYR A 416 -1.51 2.57 -2.70
N LEU A 417 -2.39 2.15 -1.76
CA LEU A 417 -2.13 2.31 -0.34
C LEU A 417 -2.37 1.04 0.50
N TYR A 418 -2.59 -0.14 -0.12
CA TYR A 418 -2.70 -1.41 0.60
C TYR A 418 -1.33 -2.10 0.68
N PHE A 419 -0.69 -1.98 1.83
CA PHE A 419 0.67 -2.48 2.04
C PHE A 419 0.74 -3.98 2.35
N ASP A 420 -0.37 -4.68 2.31
CA ASP A 420 -0.50 -6.13 2.30
C ASP A 420 -0.32 -6.75 0.91
N TYR A 421 -0.22 -5.93 -0.17
CA TYR A 421 0.08 -6.38 -1.52
C TYR A 421 1.58 -6.63 -1.73
N TYR A 422 1.92 -7.52 -2.66
CA TYR A 422 3.30 -7.81 -3.03
C TYR A 422 4.06 -6.57 -3.49
N GLN A 423 5.31 -6.44 -3.06
CA GLN A 423 6.21 -5.35 -3.48
C GLN A 423 7.01 -5.70 -4.73
N SER A 424 7.10 -6.98 -5.08
CA SER A 424 7.82 -7.51 -6.23
C SER A 424 6.96 -8.45 -7.05
N LEU A 425 7.22 -8.51 -8.35
CA LEU A 425 6.63 -9.52 -9.25
C LEU A 425 7.24 -10.90 -9.05
N ASP A 426 8.41 -11.00 -8.45
CA ASP A 426 9.07 -12.26 -8.10
C ASP A 426 8.46 -12.85 -6.82
N LYS A 427 7.20 -13.28 -6.93
CA LYS A 427 6.43 -13.81 -5.81
C LYS A 427 7.05 -15.04 -5.15
N ALA A 428 7.92 -15.79 -5.86
CA ALA A 428 8.58 -16.96 -5.32
C ALA A 428 9.57 -16.63 -4.21
N ASN A 429 10.14 -15.42 -4.24
CA ASN A 429 11.09 -14.90 -3.27
C ASN A 429 10.48 -13.87 -2.30
N GLU A 430 9.15 -13.67 -2.36
CA GLU A 430 8.41 -12.80 -1.45
C GLU A 430 7.76 -13.58 -0.31
N PRO A 431 7.58 -12.96 0.87
CA PRO A 431 6.66 -13.48 1.86
C PRO A 431 5.25 -13.61 1.27
N LEU A 432 4.51 -14.65 1.67
CA LEU A 432 3.12 -14.81 1.25
C LEU A 432 2.32 -13.54 1.58
N ALA A 433 1.58 -13.03 0.60
CA ALA A 433 0.72 -11.86 0.72
C ALA A 433 -0.68 -12.17 0.16
N ILE A 434 -1.67 -11.31 0.40
CA ILE A 434 -3.05 -11.53 -0.06
C ILE A 434 -3.14 -11.64 -1.59
N GLY A 435 -2.26 -10.97 -2.29
CA GLY A 435 -2.24 -10.85 -3.76
C GLY A 435 -1.80 -9.46 -4.18
N GLY A 436 -2.30 -9.00 -5.32
CA GLY A 436 -1.99 -7.66 -5.83
C GLY A 436 -0.51 -7.45 -6.16
N TYR A 437 -0.20 -6.25 -6.62
CA TYR A 437 1.17 -5.78 -6.82
C TYR A 437 1.20 -4.28 -6.59
N LEU A 438 1.96 -3.85 -5.60
CA LEU A 438 2.07 -2.45 -5.21
C LEU A 438 3.54 -2.09 -4.93
N PRO A 439 4.31 -1.76 -5.98
CA PRO A 439 5.71 -1.36 -5.83
C PRO A 439 5.82 0.04 -5.22
N LEU A 440 7.01 0.36 -4.74
CA LEU A 440 7.35 1.64 -4.13
C LEU A 440 7.00 2.84 -5.02
N GLU A 441 7.26 2.74 -6.33
CA GLU A 441 6.99 3.80 -7.31
C GLU A 441 5.49 4.14 -7.40
N THR A 442 4.63 3.11 -7.41
CA THR A 442 3.17 3.30 -7.45
C THR A 442 2.68 4.06 -6.22
N VAL A 443 3.18 3.71 -5.02
CA VAL A 443 2.84 4.47 -3.80
C VAL A 443 3.30 5.92 -3.92
N TYR A 444 4.54 6.14 -4.38
CA TYR A 444 5.10 7.48 -4.52
C TYR A 444 4.36 8.33 -5.57
N SER A 445 3.89 7.72 -6.65
CA SER A 445 3.18 8.42 -7.73
C SER A 445 1.80 8.93 -7.33
N TYR A 446 1.20 8.37 -6.27
CA TYR A 446 -0.15 8.70 -5.87
C TYR A 446 -0.35 10.19 -5.59
N GLU A 447 -1.43 10.77 -6.17
CA GLU A 447 -1.90 12.13 -5.91
C GLU A 447 -3.28 12.07 -5.29
N PRO A 448 -3.40 12.38 -3.98
CA PRO A 448 -4.66 12.20 -3.23
C PRO A 448 -5.77 13.21 -3.53
N MET A 449 -5.49 14.23 -4.34
CA MET A 449 -6.47 15.26 -4.68
C MET A 449 -7.07 14.97 -6.05
N PRO A 450 -8.29 14.39 -6.14
CA PRO A 450 -8.95 14.11 -7.42
C PRO A 450 -9.19 15.40 -8.23
N LYS A 451 -8.87 15.34 -9.52
CA LYS A 451 -9.02 16.50 -10.43
C LYS A 451 -10.48 16.86 -10.70
N GLU A 452 -11.40 15.95 -10.43
CA GLU A 452 -12.84 16.11 -10.61
C GLU A 452 -13.52 16.98 -9.55
N LEU A 453 -12.81 17.29 -8.46
CA LEU A 453 -13.33 18.11 -7.38
C LEU A 453 -13.07 19.59 -7.63
N THR A 454 -14.07 20.41 -7.34
CA THR A 454 -13.90 21.86 -7.23
C THR A 454 -13.01 22.20 -6.04
N ALA A 455 -12.49 23.44 -5.96
CA ALA A 455 -11.66 23.88 -4.83
C ALA A 455 -12.42 23.82 -3.48
N ASP A 456 -13.73 23.99 -3.49
CA ASP A 456 -14.58 23.88 -2.31
C ASP A 456 -14.74 22.44 -1.85
N GLU A 457 -15.04 21.53 -2.76
CA GLU A 457 -15.14 20.09 -2.48
C GLU A 457 -13.80 19.49 -2.07
N ALA A 458 -12.71 19.90 -2.72
CA ALA A 458 -11.35 19.42 -2.44
C ALA A 458 -10.87 19.72 -1.00
N ARG A 459 -11.44 20.76 -0.32
CA ARG A 459 -11.14 21.07 1.09
C ARG A 459 -11.55 19.93 2.04
N HIS A 460 -12.47 19.09 1.62
CA HIS A 460 -12.92 17.92 2.38
C HIS A 460 -11.96 16.73 2.31
N ILE A 461 -10.99 16.73 1.41
CA ILE A 461 -9.91 15.73 1.44
C ILE A 461 -8.92 16.11 2.55
N ILE A 462 -9.17 15.62 3.75
CA ILE A 462 -8.41 16.01 4.95
C ILE A 462 -7.08 15.27 5.08
N GLY A 463 -6.90 14.17 4.34
CA GLY A 463 -5.67 13.40 4.41
C GLY A 463 -5.67 12.07 3.68
N VAL A 464 -4.63 11.30 3.97
CA VAL A 464 -4.27 10.05 3.30
C VAL A 464 -3.82 9.01 4.33
N GLN A 465 -4.15 7.75 4.09
CA GLN A 465 -3.75 6.63 4.94
C GLN A 465 -3.33 5.43 4.11
N ALA A 466 -2.30 4.70 4.54
CA ALA A 466 -2.02 3.35 4.05
C ALA A 466 -2.53 2.29 5.04
N ASN A 467 -2.92 1.13 4.50
CA ASN A 467 -3.49 0.03 5.27
C ASN A 467 -2.56 -1.19 5.28
N ILE A 468 -2.43 -1.82 6.46
CA ILE A 468 -1.65 -3.03 6.69
C ILE A 468 -2.59 -4.09 7.26
N TRP A 469 -3.20 -4.89 6.38
CA TRP A 469 -4.01 -6.05 6.73
C TRP A 469 -3.10 -7.25 6.98
N THR A 470 -3.39 -8.06 8.00
CA THR A 470 -2.39 -9.00 8.53
C THR A 470 -2.72 -10.47 8.35
N GLU A 471 -3.67 -10.84 7.48
CA GLU A 471 -4.05 -12.24 7.20
C GLU A 471 -2.82 -13.10 6.88
N TYR A 472 -1.86 -12.54 6.16
CA TYR A 472 -0.64 -13.22 5.70
C TYR A 472 0.62 -12.71 6.38
N MET A 473 0.50 -11.96 7.48
CA MET A 473 1.63 -11.37 8.22
C MET A 473 1.70 -11.87 9.66
N PRO A 474 2.12 -13.12 9.91
CA PRO A 474 2.11 -13.72 11.25
C PRO A 474 3.14 -13.11 12.21
N THR A 475 4.10 -12.31 11.74
CA THR A 475 5.13 -11.72 12.58
C THR A 475 5.30 -10.22 12.35
N PHE A 476 5.68 -9.51 13.39
CA PHE A 476 5.95 -8.06 13.30
C PHE A 476 7.12 -7.74 12.33
N LYS A 477 8.11 -8.63 12.22
CA LYS A 477 9.19 -8.49 11.23
C LYS A 477 8.66 -8.51 9.79
N GLN A 478 7.66 -9.35 9.51
CA GLN A 478 7.04 -9.37 8.19
C GLN A 478 6.19 -8.12 7.96
N MET A 479 5.48 -7.63 8.98
CA MET A 479 4.76 -6.35 8.89
C MET A 479 5.71 -5.19 8.59
N GLN A 480 6.90 -5.15 9.23
CA GLN A 480 7.94 -4.18 8.89
C GLN A 480 8.39 -4.30 7.43
N TYR A 481 8.64 -5.52 6.96
CA TYR A 481 9.02 -5.78 5.56
C TYR A 481 7.97 -5.27 4.58
N MET A 482 6.69 -5.55 4.85
CA MET A 482 5.58 -5.12 3.99
C MET A 482 5.36 -3.61 4.06
N ALA A 483 5.59 -2.98 5.21
CA ALA A 483 5.41 -1.54 5.38
C ALA A 483 6.57 -0.72 4.81
N LEU A 484 7.82 -1.20 4.95
CA LEU A 484 9.03 -0.47 4.58
C LEU A 484 9.64 -1.02 3.27
N PRO A 485 10.10 -0.13 2.38
CA PRO A 485 10.22 1.32 2.53
C PRO A 485 8.98 2.11 2.04
N ARG A 486 7.83 1.48 1.75
CA ARG A 486 6.62 2.17 1.24
C ARG A 486 6.10 3.27 2.17
N LEU A 487 6.32 3.16 3.50
CA LEU A 487 6.03 4.26 4.45
C LEU A 487 6.86 5.52 4.16
N ALA A 488 8.07 5.39 3.64
CA ALA A 488 8.87 6.55 3.23
C ALA A 488 8.24 7.27 2.03
N ALA A 489 7.73 6.52 1.04
CA ALA A 489 6.99 7.08 -0.09
C ALA A 489 5.68 7.74 0.38
N LEU A 490 4.91 7.05 1.22
CA LEU A 490 3.70 7.59 1.82
C LEU A 490 3.98 8.90 2.57
N SER A 491 5.08 8.98 3.32
CA SER A 491 5.41 10.19 4.07
C SER A 491 5.58 11.42 3.17
N GLU A 492 6.14 11.28 1.96
CA GLU A 492 6.22 12.39 0.99
C GLU A 492 4.87 12.68 0.33
N VAL A 493 4.05 11.68 0.06
CA VAL A 493 2.68 11.90 -0.43
C VAL A 493 1.85 12.71 0.57
N GLN A 494 2.02 12.44 1.86
CA GLN A 494 1.26 13.08 2.93
C GLN A 494 1.82 14.44 3.35
N TRP A 495 3.13 14.63 3.22
CA TRP A 495 3.84 15.80 3.76
C TRP A 495 4.20 16.84 2.70
N SER A 496 4.81 16.40 1.58
CA SER A 496 5.40 17.29 0.60
C SER A 496 4.38 17.82 -0.40
N GLN A 497 4.61 19.03 -0.91
CA GLN A 497 3.81 19.59 -1.99
C GLN A 497 4.06 18.83 -3.31
N PRO A 498 3.06 18.65 -4.19
CA PRO A 498 3.20 17.91 -5.45
C PRO A 498 4.36 18.38 -6.33
N ALA A 499 4.61 19.69 -6.37
CA ALA A 499 5.69 20.30 -7.16
C ALA A 499 7.11 19.90 -6.71
N LEU A 500 7.26 19.36 -5.50
CA LEU A 500 8.53 18.89 -4.94
C LEU A 500 8.77 17.39 -5.18
N LYS A 501 7.78 16.67 -5.70
CA LYS A 501 7.89 15.23 -5.94
C LYS A 501 8.75 14.94 -7.17
N ASP A 502 9.80 14.18 -6.97
CA ASP A 502 10.72 13.67 -7.99
C ASP A 502 11.18 12.27 -7.54
N TYR A 503 10.81 11.26 -8.29
CA TYR A 503 11.04 9.87 -7.90
C TYR A 503 12.54 9.51 -7.88
N ASN A 504 13.32 10.03 -8.82
CA ASN A 504 14.77 9.79 -8.86
C ASN A 504 15.46 10.43 -7.66
N SER A 505 15.13 11.69 -7.35
CA SER A 505 15.61 12.35 -6.13
C SER A 505 15.17 11.62 -4.87
N PHE A 506 13.92 11.13 -4.82
CA PHE A 506 13.40 10.37 -3.70
C PHE A 506 14.17 9.07 -3.49
N THR A 507 14.41 8.27 -4.53
CA THR A 507 15.13 6.99 -4.41
C THR A 507 16.58 7.18 -3.98
N ASN A 508 17.24 8.26 -4.42
CA ASN A 508 18.59 8.61 -3.95
C ASN A 508 18.58 8.94 -2.45
N ARG A 509 17.64 9.77 -1.98
CA ARG A 509 17.48 10.09 -0.54
C ARG A 509 17.08 8.86 0.26
N LEU A 510 16.25 7.98 -0.30
CA LEU A 510 15.82 6.74 0.35
C LEU A 510 17.00 5.79 0.56
N THR A 511 17.96 5.73 -0.37
CA THR A 511 19.16 4.92 -0.21
C THR A 511 19.92 5.33 1.05
N GLU A 512 20.12 6.61 1.28
CA GLU A 512 20.74 7.12 2.53
C GLU A 512 19.83 6.89 3.75
N PHE A 513 18.53 7.10 3.60
CA PHE A 513 17.57 6.93 4.68
C PHE A 513 17.47 5.48 5.18
N THR A 514 17.69 4.48 4.32
CA THR A 514 17.70 3.06 4.74
C THR A 514 18.85 2.70 5.67
N HIS A 515 19.94 3.45 5.69
CA HIS A 515 20.99 3.28 6.71
C HIS A 515 20.46 3.56 8.12
N LEU A 516 19.48 4.46 8.26
CA LEU A 516 18.81 4.68 9.52
C LEU A 516 17.91 3.50 9.91
N TYR A 517 17.25 2.84 8.92
CA TYR A 517 16.53 1.58 9.16
C TYR A 517 17.47 0.49 9.67
N ASP A 518 18.64 0.33 9.04
CA ASP A 518 19.65 -0.63 9.47
C ASP A 518 20.12 -0.33 10.91
N ARG A 519 20.38 0.95 11.24
CA ARG A 519 20.75 1.41 12.59
C ARG A 519 19.66 1.11 13.64
N LEU A 520 18.39 1.24 13.26
CA LEU A 520 17.24 0.98 14.13
C LEU A 520 16.82 -0.49 14.16
N GLY A 521 17.45 -1.36 13.36
CA GLY A 521 17.14 -2.79 13.28
C GLY A 521 15.80 -3.11 12.63
N TYR A 522 15.30 -2.21 11.75
CA TYR A 522 14.05 -2.45 11.01
C TYR A 522 14.27 -3.44 9.88
N ASN A 523 13.31 -4.34 9.71
CA ASN A 523 13.26 -5.23 8.57
C ASN A 523 12.51 -4.54 7.42
N TYR A 524 13.16 -4.32 6.28
CA TYR A 524 12.55 -3.63 5.13
C TYR A 524 12.83 -4.37 3.82
N ALA A 525 11.93 -4.24 2.85
CA ALA A 525 12.11 -4.80 1.52
C ALA A 525 13.24 -4.08 0.78
N LYS A 526 14.14 -4.86 0.19
CA LYS A 526 15.36 -4.34 -0.46
C LYS A 526 15.23 -4.26 -1.99
N HIS A 527 14.02 -4.34 -2.54
CA HIS A 527 13.76 -4.27 -3.99
C HIS A 527 14.28 -3.00 -4.64
N LEU A 528 14.32 -1.89 -3.86
CA LEU A 528 14.94 -0.64 -4.27
C LEU A 528 16.34 -0.82 -4.85
N TYR A 529 17.09 -1.80 -4.32
CA TYR A 529 18.48 -2.05 -4.72
C TYR A 529 18.61 -3.05 -5.87
N ASN A 530 17.52 -3.68 -6.29
CA ASN A 530 17.52 -4.58 -7.43
C ASN A 530 17.55 -3.78 -8.73
N VAL A 531 17.93 -4.43 -9.82
CA VAL A 531 17.84 -3.84 -11.15
C VAL A 531 16.40 -3.92 -11.64
N ALA A 532 15.82 -2.80 -12.05
CA ALA A 532 14.59 -2.78 -12.83
C ALA A 532 14.95 -2.92 -14.31
N ILE A 533 14.31 -3.87 -15.01
CA ILE A 533 14.47 -4.10 -16.44
C ILE A 533 13.19 -3.64 -17.15
N HIS A 534 13.31 -2.61 -17.98
CA HIS A 534 12.23 -2.10 -18.80
C HIS A 534 12.44 -2.56 -20.24
N VAL A 535 11.38 -3.08 -20.84
CA VAL A 535 11.38 -3.62 -22.20
C VAL A 535 10.48 -2.76 -23.07
N ASP A 536 11.02 -2.18 -24.12
CA ASP A 536 10.29 -1.42 -25.13
C ASP A 536 10.48 -2.01 -26.51
N SER A 537 9.54 -1.81 -27.41
CA SER A 537 9.62 -2.27 -28.79
C SER A 537 9.78 -1.09 -29.76
N ASP A 538 10.74 -1.19 -30.67
CA ASP A 538 10.84 -0.26 -31.80
C ASP A 538 10.23 -0.92 -33.05
N ASN A 539 9.01 -0.52 -33.38
CA ASN A 539 8.24 -1.06 -34.51
C ASN A 539 8.78 -0.63 -35.89
N LYS A 540 9.66 0.37 -35.93
CA LYS A 540 10.30 0.83 -37.17
C LYS A 540 11.42 -0.12 -37.59
N TRP A 541 12.24 -0.54 -36.62
CA TRP A 541 13.41 -1.37 -36.86
C TRP A 541 13.22 -2.83 -36.48
N ARG A 542 12.05 -3.17 -35.90
CA ARG A 542 11.76 -4.50 -35.36
C ARG A 542 12.78 -4.93 -34.30
N GLU A 543 12.99 -4.06 -33.35
CA GLU A 543 13.97 -4.25 -32.28
C GLU A 543 13.27 -4.19 -30.92
N ILE A 544 13.83 -4.93 -29.97
CA ILE A 544 13.48 -4.80 -28.55
C ILE A 544 14.60 -4.00 -27.85
N LEU A 545 14.19 -2.96 -27.17
CA LEU A 545 15.08 -2.07 -26.40
C LEU A 545 15.01 -2.42 -24.92
N ILE A 546 16.15 -2.71 -24.31
CA ILE A 546 16.23 -3.01 -22.88
C ILE A 546 16.86 -1.84 -22.16
N HIS A 547 16.12 -1.23 -21.27
CA HIS A 547 16.60 -0.21 -20.34
C HIS A 547 16.71 -0.78 -18.95
N MET A 548 17.80 -0.48 -18.25
CA MET A 548 18.01 -0.96 -16.89
C MET A 548 18.25 0.21 -15.94
N THR A 549 17.64 0.17 -14.78
CA THR A 549 17.83 1.16 -13.72
C THR A 549 17.99 0.49 -12.37
N THR A 550 18.61 1.17 -11.43
CA THR A 550 18.67 0.78 -10.02
C THR A 550 18.79 2.05 -9.17
N ALA A 551 18.38 2.02 -7.92
CA ALA A 551 18.54 3.17 -7.04
C ALA A 551 20.00 3.41 -6.68
N GLY A 552 20.35 4.70 -6.52
CA GLY A 552 21.71 5.13 -6.20
C GLY A 552 22.70 4.92 -7.35
N ASN A 553 23.96 5.23 -7.11
CA ASN A 553 25.04 5.12 -8.09
C ASN A 553 25.70 3.72 -8.06
N ALA A 554 24.91 2.68 -8.39
CA ALA A 554 25.43 1.33 -8.46
C ALA A 554 25.78 0.94 -9.89
N GLU A 555 26.86 0.16 -10.08
CA GLU A 555 27.13 -0.46 -11.35
C GLU A 555 26.12 -1.57 -11.63
N ILE A 556 25.46 -1.53 -12.78
CA ILE A 556 24.60 -2.63 -13.24
C ILE A 556 25.46 -3.53 -14.13
N ARG A 557 25.51 -4.82 -13.80
CA ARG A 557 26.17 -5.87 -14.60
C ARG A 557 25.11 -6.84 -15.10
N TYR A 558 25.25 -7.32 -16.34
CA TYR A 558 24.25 -8.17 -16.97
C TYR A 558 24.85 -9.27 -17.84
N THR A 559 24.03 -10.28 -18.14
CA THR A 559 24.25 -11.32 -19.14
C THR A 559 23.01 -11.45 -20.03
N LEU A 560 23.16 -12.03 -21.23
CA LEU A 560 22.06 -12.28 -22.20
C LEU A 560 21.82 -13.77 -22.46
N ASP A 561 22.61 -14.64 -21.86
CA ASP A 561 22.60 -16.10 -22.03
C ASP A 561 21.93 -16.86 -20.87
N GLY A 562 21.45 -16.13 -19.85
CA GLY A 562 20.81 -16.69 -18.66
C GLY A 562 21.78 -17.06 -17.53
N THR A 563 23.09 -16.85 -17.69
CA THR A 563 24.04 -17.01 -16.60
C THR A 563 23.93 -15.88 -15.57
N GLU A 564 24.23 -16.16 -14.31
CA GLU A 564 24.20 -15.14 -13.26
C GLU A 564 25.29 -14.09 -13.44
N PRO A 565 24.97 -12.79 -13.34
CA PRO A 565 25.95 -11.72 -13.45
C PRO A 565 26.92 -11.71 -12.26
N THR A 566 28.20 -11.51 -12.57
CA THR A 566 29.30 -11.33 -11.63
C THR A 566 29.87 -9.92 -11.75
N ALA A 567 30.81 -9.54 -10.88
CA ALA A 567 31.54 -8.28 -10.99
C ALA A 567 32.29 -8.11 -12.32
N ASN A 568 32.56 -9.23 -13.01
CA ASN A 568 33.26 -9.25 -14.30
C ASN A 568 32.35 -9.35 -15.52
N SER A 569 31.01 -9.45 -15.31
CA SER A 569 30.03 -9.46 -16.39
C SER A 569 29.94 -8.10 -17.08
N THR A 570 29.29 -8.06 -18.23
CA THR A 570 29.17 -6.83 -19.04
C THR A 570 28.57 -5.68 -18.21
N LEU A 571 29.23 -4.54 -18.22
CA LEU A 571 28.73 -3.31 -17.59
C LEU A 571 27.62 -2.71 -18.45
N TYR A 572 26.51 -2.36 -17.84
CA TYR A 572 25.44 -1.63 -18.50
C TYR A 572 25.79 -0.15 -18.59
N THR A 573 25.85 0.38 -19.80
CA THR A 573 26.20 1.78 -20.07
C THR A 573 25.12 2.52 -20.87
N GLY A 574 24.06 1.84 -21.28
CA GLY A 574 22.97 2.41 -22.07
C GLY A 574 22.06 1.32 -22.65
N ALA A 575 21.02 1.72 -23.38
CA ALA A 575 20.03 0.81 -23.94
C ALA A 575 20.68 -0.36 -24.72
N ILE A 576 20.20 -1.58 -24.46
CA ILE A 576 20.61 -2.78 -25.18
C ILE A 576 19.58 -3.04 -26.28
N VAL A 577 20.04 -3.16 -27.53
CA VAL A 577 19.22 -3.50 -28.67
C VAL A 577 19.24 -5.00 -28.90
N LEU A 578 18.07 -5.63 -28.92
CA LEU A 578 17.91 -7.04 -29.21
C LEU A 578 17.17 -7.27 -30.52
N GLN A 579 17.71 -8.17 -31.36
CA GLN A 579 17.12 -8.65 -32.60
C GLN A 579 16.94 -10.19 -32.62
N LYS A 580 17.11 -10.81 -31.46
CA LYS A 580 16.94 -12.25 -31.23
C LYS A 580 16.57 -12.54 -29.79
N SER A 581 16.06 -13.73 -29.53
CA SER A 581 15.74 -14.19 -28.17
C SER A 581 16.94 -14.09 -27.24
N ALA A 582 16.70 -13.67 -25.99
CA ALA A 582 17.71 -13.52 -24.97
C ALA A 582 17.16 -13.90 -23.59
N LYS A 583 18.04 -14.40 -22.72
CA LYS A 583 17.76 -14.64 -21.30
C LYS A 583 18.55 -13.65 -20.48
N ILE A 584 17.94 -12.50 -20.19
CA ILE A 584 18.60 -11.40 -19.50
C ILE A 584 18.66 -11.72 -18.02
N ARG A 585 19.85 -11.58 -17.43
CA ARG A 585 20.06 -11.59 -15.97
C ARG A 585 20.86 -10.34 -15.62
N ALA A 586 20.37 -9.58 -14.64
CA ALA A 586 21.02 -8.32 -14.24
C ALA A 586 21.08 -8.19 -12.71
N ALA A 587 22.18 -7.63 -12.22
CA ALA A 587 22.35 -7.30 -10.80
C ALA A 587 23.09 -5.98 -10.63
N ALA A 588 22.79 -5.28 -9.55
CA ALA A 588 23.50 -4.07 -9.13
C ALA A 588 24.64 -4.44 -8.17
N PHE A 589 25.77 -3.76 -8.30
CA PHE A 589 26.95 -3.95 -7.46
C PHE A 589 27.25 -2.65 -6.71
N ARG A 590 27.29 -2.73 -5.37
CA ARG A 590 27.59 -1.62 -4.44
C ARG A 590 28.57 -2.09 -3.38
N ASP A 591 29.65 -1.38 -3.17
CA ASP A 591 30.63 -1.66 -2.10
C ASP A 591 31.03 -3.14 -2.03
N GLY A 592 31.25 -3.76 -3.21
CA GLY A 592 31.60 -5.18 -3.33
C GLY A 592 30.45 -6.16 -3.08
N LYS A 593 29.22 -5.68 -2.82
CA LYS A 593 28.04 -6.53 -2.63
C LYS A 593 27.15 -6.52 -3.86
N ARG A 594 26.63 -7.69 -4.21
CA ARG A 594 25.67 -7.90 -5.30
C ARG A 594 24.23 -7.85 -4.77
N SER A 595 23.34 -7.16 -5.49
CA SER A 595 21.90 -7.26 -5.26
C SER A 595 21.36 -8.64 -5.63
N SER A 596 20.06 -8.87 -5.38
CA SER A 596 19.35 -9.99 -6.02
C SER A 596 19.44 -9.85 -7.53
N VAL A 597 19.40 -10.99 -8.23
CA VAL A 597 19.42 -11.03 -9.70
C VAL A 597 18.01 -10.83 -10.22
N THR A 598 17.82 -9.82 -11.05
CA THR A 598 16.57 -9.63 -11.81
C THR A 598 16.68 -10.39 -13.11
N SER A 599 15.62 -11.14 -13.45
CA SER A 599 15.56 -12.00 -14.62
C SER A 599 14.47 -11.53 -15.57
N GLN A 600 14.78 -11.49 -16.87
CA GLN A 600 13.83 -11.20 -17.93
C GLN A 600 14.19 -11.99 -19.18
N ASP A 601 13.29 -12.86 -19.63
CA ASP A 601 13.46 -13.59 -20.85
C ASP A 601 12.68 -12.90 -21.98
N ILE A 602 13.29 -12.78 -23.15
CA ILE A 602 12.71 -12.22 -24.36
C ILE A 602 12.60 -13.34 -25.40
N SER A 603 11.42 -13.54 -25.97
CA SER A 603 11.15 -14.52 -27.00
C SER A 603 10.92 -13.82 -28.33
N PHE A 604 11.84 -14.00 -29.28
CA PHE A 604 11.72 -13.44 -30.62
C PHE A 604 11.03 -14.43 -31.58
N ASN A 605 10.04 -13.91 -32.29
CA ASN A 605 9.30 -14.63 -33.34
C ASN A 605 9.02 -13.69 -34.52
N LYS A 606 8.27 -14.12 -35.56
CA LYS A 606 7.98 -13.31 -36.75
C LYS A 606 7.09 -12.09 -36.47
N ALA A 607 6.33 -12.09 -35.34
CA ALA A 607 5.49 -10.98 -34.92
C ALA A 607 6.23 -9.99 -34.01
N THR A 608 7.36 -10.36 -33.42
CA THR A 608 8.05 -9.52 -32.41
C THR A 608 8.37 -8.13 -32.95
N ALA A 609 8.03 -7.11 -32.17
CA ALA A 609 8.12 -5.69 -32.51
C ALA A 609 7.41 -5.30 -33.81
N CYS A 610 6.39 -6.05 -34.23
CA CYS A 610 5.51 -5.65 -35.31
C CYS A 610 4.36 -4.78 -34.79
N PRO A 611 3.87 -3.80 -35.58
CA PRO A 611 2.69 -3.02 -35.22
C PRO A 611 1.45 -3.91 -35.13
N VAL A 612 0.62 -3.63 -34.12
CA VAL A 612 -0.65 -4.31 -33.93
C VAL A 612 -1.76 -3.27 -33.83
N GLU A 613 -2.77 -3.42 -34.67
CA GLU A 613 -4.01 -2.68 -34.59
C GLU A 613 -5.06 -3.52 -33.86
N LEU A 614 -5.59 -2.97 -32.75
CA LEU A 614 -6.72 -3.58 -32.05
C LEU A 614 -8.02 -3.05 -32.58
N LEU A 615 -8.88 -3.95 -33.11
CA LEU A 615 -10.17 -3.58 -33.68
C LEU A 615 -11.29 -3.50 -32.64
N GLN A 616 -11.05 -4.01 -31.43
CA GLN A 616 -11.93 -3.90 -30.26
C GLN A 616 -11.18 -3.27 -29.10
N PRO A 617 -11.84 -2.44 -28.26
CA PRO A 617 -11.20 -1.81 -27.13
C PRO A 617 -10.91 -2.82 -26.01
N THR A 618 -9.76 -2.66 -25.36
CA THR A 618 -9.41 -3.35 -24.13
C THR A 618 -10.16 -2.76 -22.94
N HIS A 619 -10.22 -3.48 -21.83
CA HIS A 619 -10.70 -2.92 -20.58
C HIS A 619 -9.71 -1.86 -20.07
N LYS A 620 -10.21 -0.69 -19.61
CA LYS A 620 -9.43 0.50 -19.25
C LYS A 620 -8.27 0.25 -18.27
N ASN A 621 -8.43 -0.72 -17.36
CA ASN A 621 -7.41 -1.05 -16.34
C ASN A 621 -6.32 -1.99 -16.88
N TYR A 622 -6.49 -2.58 -18.05
CA TYR A 622 -5.63 -3.62 -18.61
C TYR A 622 -5.26 -3.34 -20.08
N THR A 623 -5.07 -2.06 -20.41
CA THR A 623 -4.68 -1.60 -21.74
C THR A 623 -3.16 -1.58 -21.93
N TYR A 624 -2.41 -1.28 -20.86
CA TYR A 624 -0.94 -1.20 -20.83
C TYR A 624 -0.33 -0.48 -22.04
N LYS A 625 0.44 -1.21 -22.89
CA LYS A 625 1.04 -0.69 -24.13
C LYS A 625 0.11 -0.84 -25.35
N GLY A 626 -1.17 -1.17 -25.13
CA GLY A 626 -2.12 -1.47 -26.22
C GLY A 626 -1.66 -2.66 -27.05
N GLY A 627 -1.84 -2.61 -28.36
CA GLY A 627 -1.45 -3.70 -29.26
C GLY A 627 0.01 -4.12 -29.16
N ALA A 628 0.92 -3.23 -28.78
CA ALA A 628 2.33 -3.56 -28.61
C ALA A 628 2.60 -4.60 -27.51
N THR A 629 1.71 -4.75 -26.52
CA THR A 629 1.79 -5.81 -25.51
C THR A 629 1.73 -7.21 -26.12
N LEU A 630 1.08 -7.36 -27.28
CA LEU A 630 0.95 -8.66 -27.97
C LEU A 630 2.17 -9.04 -28.81
N THR A 631 3.18 -8.17 -28.93
CA THR A 631 4.35 -8.38 -29.79
C THR A 631 5.65 -7.86 -29.17
N ASP A 632 5.69 -7.65 -27.84
CA ASP A 632 6.89 -7.12 -27.17
C ASP A 632 7.89 -8.20 -26.73
N GLY A 633 7.64 -9.45 -27.07
CA GLY A 633 8.48 -10.58 -26.78
C GLY A 633 8.39 -11.08 -25.32
N LEU A 634 7.42 -10.59 -24.54
CA LEU A 634 7.21 -10.92 -23.15
C LEU A 634 6.06 -11.90 -22.97
N LEU A 635 6.36 -13.09 -22.50
CA LEU A 635 5.32 -14.05 -22.11
C LEU A 635 4.67 -13.64 -20.78
N GLY A 636 3.37 -13.84 -20.70
CA GLY A 636 2.60 -13.66 -19.48
C GLY A 636 3.01 -14.63 -18.38
N ASP A 637 2.84 -14.22 -17.14
CA ASP A 637 2.99 -15.05 -15.95
C ASP A 637 1.63 -15.23 -15.25
N LYS A 638 1.61 -15.96 -14.13
CA LYS A 638 0.35 -16.18 -13.36
C LYS A 638 -0.24 -14.90 -12.73
N GLY A 639 0.43 -13.76 -12.88
CA GLY A 639 -0.06 -12.48 -12.40
C GLY A 639 -0.66 -11.64 -13.52
N PHE A 640 -1.97 -11.68 -13.72
CA PHE A 640 -2.65 -10.94 -14.80
C PHE A 640 -2.48 -9.40 -14.71
N GLY A 641 -2.11 -8.85 -13.54
CA GLY A 641 -1.86 -7.43 -13.32
C GLY A 641 -0.42 -6.96 -13.59
N THR A 642 0.42 -7.77 -14.24
CA THR A 642 1.87 -7.49 -14.39
C THR A 642 2.24 -6.63 -15.60
N GLY A 643 1.27 -6.22 -16.42
CA GLY A 643 1.51 -5.47 -17.65
C GLY A 643 1.86 -6.32 -18.85
N ARG A 644 1.85 -7.66 -18.71
CA ARG A 644 2.15 -8.63 -19.77
C ARG A 644 0.91 -9.22 -20.42
N TRP A 645 -0.27 -8.81 -19.99
CA TRP A 645 -1.54 -9.32 -20.44
C TRP A 645 -2.44 -8.18 -20.91
N LEU A 646 -3.04 -8.28 -22.08
CA LEU A 646 -4.17 -7.43 -22.46
C LEU A 646 -5.47 -8.04 -21.95
N GLY A 647 -6.31 -7.24 -21.27
CA GLY A 647 -7.60 -7.68 -20.73
C GLY A 647 -8.79 -7.12 -21.52
N PHE A 648 -9.72 -8.00 -21.86
CA PHE A 648 -10.98 -7.68 -22.52
C PHE A 648 -12.15 -8.10 -21.62
N SER A 649 -13.21 -7.32 -21.55
CA SER A 649 -14.42 -7.67 -20.82
C SER A 649 -15.64 -7.16 -21.57
N GLY A 650 -16.51 -8.07 -21.97
CA GLY A 650 -17.64 -7.77 -22.84
C GLY A 650 -17.28 -7.55 -24.32
N ASN A 651 -15.98 -7.53 -24.64
CA ASN A 651 -15.43 -7.46 -25.99
C ASN A 651 -14.53 -8.69 -26.24
N ASP A 652 -14.30 -9.00 -27.51
CA ASP A 652 -13.37 -10.04 -27.96
C ASP A 652 -12.02 -9.45 -28.30
N LEU A 653 -10.96 -10.27 -28.30
CA LEU A 653 -9.70 -9.87 -28.93
C LEU A 653 -9.93 -9.92 -30.47
N GLU A 654 -9.70 -8.81 -31.14
CA GLU A 654 -9.50 -8.74 -32.58
C GLU A 654 -8.25 -7.90 -32.84
N ALA A 655 -7.17 -8.54 -33.29
CA ALA A 655 -5.88 -7.90 -33.52
C ALA A 655 -5.37 -8.16 -34.93
N VAL A 656 -4.94 -7.11 -35.63
CA VAL A 656 -4.27 -7.19 -36.93
C VAL A 656 -2.80 -6.86 -36.76
N ILE A 657 -1.93 -7.80 -37.11
CA ILE A 657 -0.47 -7.67 -37.00
C ILE A 657 0.10 -7.39 -38.38
N ASP A 658 0.81 -6.28 -38.58
CA ASP A 658 1.52 -5.96 -39.83
C ASP A 658 2.98 -6.45 -39.74
N LEU A 659 3.29 -7.56 -40.42
CA LEU A 659 4.63 -8.12 -40.51
C LEU A 659 5.62 -7.24 -41.30
N LYS A 660 5.17 -6.09 -41.81
CA LYS A 660 5.90 -5.10 -42.63
C LYS A 660 6.27 -5.55 -44.03
N GLN A 661 6.37 -6.84 -44.27
CA GLN A 661 6.71 -7.43 -45.55
C GLN A 661 6.01 -8.77 -45.71
N ASN A 662 5.95 -9.24 -46.93
CA ASN A 662 5.47 -10.61 -47.21
C ASN A 662 6.39 -11.62 -46.51
N THR A 663 5.82 -12.42 -45.65
CA THR A 663 6.51 -13.37 -44.78
C THR A 663 5.80 -14.72 -44.85
N ASP A 664 6.52 -15.80 -44.97
CA ASP A 664 5.98 -17.14 -44.90
C ASP A 664 5.57 -17.45 -43.47
N VAL A 665 4.31 -17.82 -43.26
CA VAL A 665 3.74 -18.16 -41.96
C VAL A 665 3.06 -19.52 -42.01
N SER A 666 3.17 -20.31 -40.92
CA SER A 666 2.60 -21.67 -40.87
C SER A 666 1.94 -21.98 -39.50
N SER A 667 2.17 -21.16 -38.50
CA SER A 667 1.43 -21.26 -37.24
C SER A 667 1.33 -19.93 -36.53
N VAL A 668 0.30 -19.80 -35.70
CA VAL A 668 0.10 -18.70 -34.73
C VAL A 668 -0.19 -19.31 -33.39
N SER A 669 0.49 -18.84 -32.36
CA SER A 669 0.21 -19.24 -30.98
C SER A 669 0.00 -18.03 -30.07
N LEU A 670 -0.79 -18.22 -29.01
CA LEU A 670 -1.08 -17.26 -27.96
C LEU A 670 -1.28 -18.00 -26.64
N ASN A 671 -1.13 -17.29 -25.52
CA ASN A 671 -1.55 -17.80 -24.23
C ASN A 671 -2.80 -17.04 -23.74
N THR A 672 -3.62 -17.76 -22.95
CA THR A 672 -4.69 -17.19 -22.16
C THR A 672 -4.43 -17.44 -20.69
N CYS A 673 -4.81 -16.49 -19.83
CA CYS A 673 -4.78 -16.66 -18.37
C CYS A 673 -6.18 -17.06 -17.90
N VAL A 674 -6.27 -18.06 -17.03
CA VAL A 674 -7.51 -18.46 -16.35
C VAL A 674 -7.31 -18.29 -14.84
N ASP A 675 -8.15 -17.46 -14.23
CA ASP A 675 -8.26 -17.24 -12.79
C ASP A 675 -9.75 -16.97 -12.49
N LYS A 676 -10.48 -18.04 -12.22
CA LYS A 676 -11.94 -17.98 -12.04
C LYS A 676 -12.34 -17.08 -10.88
N GLY A 677 -11.57 -17.11 -9.79
CA GLY A 677 -11.80 -16.25 -8.62
C GLY A 677 -11.74 -14.76 -8.97
N SER A 678 -10.98 -14.38 -9.98
CA SER A 678 -10.85 -13.01 -10.50
C SER A 678 -11.74 -12.75 -11.74
N TRP A 679 -12.70 -13.65 -12.03
CA TRP A 679 -13.61 -13.58 -13.20
C TRP A 679 -12.89 -13.66 -14.55
N ILE A 680 -11.71 -14.29 -14.61
CA ILE A 680 -10.90 -14.46 -15.81
C ILE A 680 -11.12 -15.86 -16.35
N PHE A 681 -11.68 -15.94 -17.56
CA PHE A 681 -12.06 -17.17 -18.24
C PHE A 681 -11.27 -17.35 -19.52
N ASP A 682 -11.23 -18.58 -20.02
CA ASP A 682 -10.57 -18.92 -21.26
C ASP A 682 -11.34 -18.42 -22.49
N ALA A 683 -10.64 -18.37 -23.64
CA ALA A 683 -11.30 -18.11 -24.92
C ALA A 683 -12.31 -19.23 -25.26
N ARG A 684 -13.37 -18.88 -25.99
CA ARG A 684 -14.38 -19.84 -26.52
C ARG A 684 -14.10 -20.26 -27.95
N TYR A 685 -13.42 -19.40 -28.69
CA TYR A 685 -13.08 -19.65 -30.11
C TYR A 685 -11.85 -18.82 -30.44
N ILE A 686 -10.95 -19.40 -31.22
CA ILE A 686 -9.76 -18.72 -31.74
C ILE A 686 -9.74 -18.90 -33.24
N GLU A 687 -9.47 -17.83 -33.99
CA GLU A 687 -9.38 -17.84 -35.45
C GLU A 687 -8.16 -17.06 -35.95
N VAL A 688 -7.46 -17.60 -36.90
CA VAL A 688 -6.38 -16.96 -37.64
C VAL A 688 -6.80 -16.74 -39.07
N SER A 689 -6.67 -15.49 -39.52
CA SER A 689 -6.90 -15.10 -40.90
C SER A 689 -5.71 -14.32 -41.45
N VAL A 690 -5.41 -14.41 -42.73
CA VAL A 690 -4.27 -13.78 -43.39
C VAL A 690 -4.71 -12.85 -44.51
N SER A 691 -3.89 -11.82 -44.80
CA SER A 691 -4.17 -10.86 -45.87
C SER A 691 -2.90 -10.30 -46.49
N ALA A 692 -2.88 -10.08 -47.78
CA ALA A 692 -1.79 -9.40 -48.48
C ALA A 692 -1.93 -7.86 -48.44
N ASP A 693 -3.16 -7.35 -48.35
CA ASP A 693 -3.49 -5.92 -48.47
C ASP A 693 -3.98 -5.27 -47.17
N GLY A 694 -4.16 -6.06 -46.10
CA GLY A 694 -4.70 -5.61 -44.82
C GLY A 694 -6.20 -5.29 -44.83
N LYS A 695 -6.92 -5.60 -45.90
CA LYS A 695 -8.35 -5.32 -46.07
C LYS A 695 -9.17 -6.59 -46.23
N SER A 696 -8.71 -7.48 -47.13
CA SER A 696 -9.38 -8.74 -47.43
C SER A 696 -8.69 -9.88 -46.71
N PHE A 697 -9.35 -10.43 -45.69
CA PHE A 697 -8.80 -11.51 -44.86
C PHE A 697 -9.39 -12.87 -45.27
N THR A 698 -8.52 -13.86 -45.38
CA THR A 698 -8.89 -15.26 -45.63
C THR A 698 -8.57 -16.08 -44.38
N LYS A 699 -9.56 -16.79 -43.84
CA LYS A 699 -9.38 -17.71 -42.75
C LYS A 699 -8.49 -18.87 -43.12
N VAL A 700 -7.46 -19.15 -42.33
CA VAL A 700 -6.52 -20.25 -42.55
C VAL A 700 -6.56 -21.31 -41.43
N ALA A 701 -6.97 -20.94 -40.21
CA ALA A 701 -7.13 -21.88 -39.10
C ALA A 701 -8.16 -21.36 -38.08
N SER A 702 -8.81 -22.30 -37.39
CA SER A 702 -9.64 -21.96 -36.22
C SER A 702 -9.73 -23.13 -35.24
N LYS A 703 -10.07 -22.81 -33.99
CA LYS A 703 -10.24 -23.77 -32.90
C LYS A 703 -11.37 -23.34 -31.99
N SER A 704 -12.37 -24.22 -31.81
CA SER A 704 -13.40 -24.04 -30.78
C SER A 704 -12.92 -24.65 -29.48
N LEU A 705 -13.18 -23.95 -28.37
CA LEU A 705 -12.83 -24.36 -27.04
C LEU A 705 -14.11 -24.60 -26.20
N PRO A 706 -14.13 -25.63 -25.34
CA PRO A 706 -15.28 -25.87 -24.46
C PRO A 706 -15.45 -24.76 -23.45
N ALA A 707 -16.63 -24.61 -22.88
CA ALA A 707 -16.83 -23.79 -21.71
C ALA A 707 -16.00 -24.33 -20.55
N LEU A 708 -15.46 -23.44 -19.71
CA LEU A 708 -14.79 -23.87 -18.48
C LEU A 708 -15.79 -24.54 -17.55
N GLU A 709 -15.33 -25.60 -16.90
CA GLU A 709 -16.01 -26.26 -15.80
C GLU A 709 -15.46 -25.77 -14.46
N GLU A 710 -16.24 -25.91 -13.39
CA GLU A 710 -15.84 -25.47 -12.05
C GLU A 710 -14.49 -26.06 -11.62
N GLN A 711 -14.27 -27.35 -11.92
CA GLN A 711 -13.05 -28.09 -11.60
C GLN A 711 -11.86 -27.82 -12.52
N THR A 712 -12.04 -27.10 -13.66
CA THR A 712 -10.92 -26.76 -14.54
C THR A 712 -9.87 -25.96 -13.77
N PRO A 713 -8.59 -26.36 -13.77
CA PRO A 713 -7.57 -25.64 -13.00
C PRO A 713 -7.35 -24.21 -13.48
N ASP A 714 -7.16 -23.28 -12.56
CA ASP A 714 -6.64 -21.95 -12.88
C ASP A 714 -5.19 -22.09 -13.34
N ASN A 715 -4.90 -21.63 -14.55
CA ASN A 715 -3.59 -21.78 -15.19
C ASN A 715 -3.44 -20.85 -16.39
N ILE A 716 -2.24 -20.84 -16.98
CA ILE A 716 -1.98 -20.29 -18.31
C ILE A 716 -2.15 -21.44 -19.30
N TYR A 717 -3.00 -21.22 -20.31
CA TYR A 717 -3.25 -22.17 -21.38
C TYR A 717 -2.65 -21.64 -22.68
N THR A 718 -1.92 -22.51 -23.40
CA THR A 718 -1.28 -22.18 -24.68
C THR A 718 -2.04 -22.81 -25.83
N TYR A 719 -2.35 -22.02 -26.85
CA TYR A 719 -3.02 -22.44 -28.07
C TYR A 719 -2.14 -22.17 -29.27
N GLU A 720 -1.82 -23.22 -30.04
CA GLU A 720 -1.13 -23.13 -31.31
C GLU A 720 -2.09 -23.61 -32.43
N LEU A 721 -2.29 -22.76 -33.42
CA LEU A 721 -3.06 -23.06 -34.63
C LEU A 721 -2.09 -23.17 -35.79
N THR A 722 -2.01 -24.37 -36.37
CA THR A 722 -1.14 -24.68 -37.53
C THR A 722 -1.96 -24.72 -38.81
N PHE A 723 -1.35 -24.29 -39.92
CA PHE A 723 -1.96 -24.27 -41.27
C PHE A 723 -0.85 -24.43 -42.31
N PRO A 724 -1.24 -24.74 -43.58
CA PRO A 724 -0.26 -24.80 -44.67
C PRO A 724 0.53 -23.50 -44.79
N GLN A 725 1.84 -23.61 -45.07
CA GLN A 725 2.69 -22.42 -45.22
C GLN A 725 2.05 -21.44 -46.23
N THR A 726 1.88 -20.20 -45.78
CA THR A 726 1.19 -19.15 -46.55
C THR A 726 2.02 -17.88 -46.50
N THR A 727 2.33 -17.31 -47.65
CA THR A 727 3.04 -16.02 -47.74
C THR A 727 2.06 -14.87 -47.56
N THR A 728 2.23 -14.07 -46.53
CA THR A 728 1.33 -12.96 -46.19
C THR A 728 2.07 -11.80 -45.51
N ARG A 729 1.47 -10.60 -45.54
CA ARG A 729 1.95 -9.45 -44.77
C ARG A 729 1.15 -9.22 -43.51
N TYR A 730 -0.15 -9.45 -43.54
CA TYR A 730 -1.02 -9.19 -42.39
C TYR A 730 -1.60 -10.48 -41.86
N VAL A 731 -1.56 -10.59 -40.52
CA VAL A 731 -2.17 -11.71 -39.78
C VAL A 731 -3.21 -11.13 -38.83
N LYS A 732 -4.48 -11.55 -38.99
CA LYS A 732 -5.55 -11.21 -38.03
C LYS A 732 -5.77 -12.39 -37.09
N LEU A 733 -5.75 -12.11 -35.79
CA LEU A 733 -6.11 -13.04 -34.72
C LEU A 733 -7.40 -12.58 -34.08
N THR A 734 -8.36 -13.49 -33.94
CA THR A 734 -9.58 -13.29 -33.17
C THR A 734 -9.61 -14.31 -32.04
N ALA A 735 -9.92 -13.89 -30.82
CA ALA A 735 -10.19 -14.77 -29.66
C ALA A 735 -11.48 -14.30 -28.99
N THR A 736 -12.51 -15.13 -29.03
CA THR A 736 -13.84 -14.82 -28.49
C THR A 736 -13.86 -15.11 -27.00
N SER A 737 -14.27 -14.14 -26.18
CA SER A 737 -14.35 -14.25 -24.72
C SER A 737 -15.59 -15.03 -24.25
N GLU A 738 -15.64 -15.41 -22.99
CA GLU A 738 -16.85 -15.92 -22.37
C GLU A 738 -17.78 -14.75 -22.01
N HIS A 739 -18.82 -14.55 -22.82
CA HIS A 739 -19.77 -13.44 -22.65
C HIS A 739 -20.78 -13.69 -21.53
N ASN A 740 -21.00 -14.96 -21.15
CA ASN A 740 -21.93 -15.34 -20.11
C ASN A 740 -21.30 -16.34 -19.14
N ILE A 741 -20.78 -15.83 -18.05
CA ILE A 741 -20.18 -16.64 -16.98
C ILE A 741 -21.19 -17.74 -16.56
N PRO A 742 -20.75 -19.02 -16.45
CA PRO A 742 -21.61 -20.16 -16.17
C PRO A 742 -22.35 -20.09 -14.83
N GLU A 743 -23.45 -20.84 -14.71
CA GLU A 743 -24.34 -20.89 -13.53
C GLU A 743 -23.66 -21.28 -12.21
N TRP A 744 -22.57 -22.05 -12.26
CA TRP A 744 -21.82 -22.48 -11.07
C TRP A 744 -20.99 -21.38 -10.44
N HIS A 745 -20.77 -20.25 -11.16
CA HIS A 745 -19.91 -19.17 -10.70
C HIS A 745 -20.71 -17.99 -10.12
N GLY A 746 -20.17 -17.31 -9.11
CA GLY A 746 -20.84 -16.17 -8.45
C GLY A 746 -21.14 -14.97 -9.38
N GLY A 747 -20.44 -14.86 -10.51
CA GLY A 747 -20.64 -13.84 -11.54
C GLY A 747 -21.56 -14.27 -12.70
N LYS A 748 -22.36 -15.33 -12.55
CA LYS A 748 -23.20 -15.90 -13.60
C LYS A 748 -23.95 -14.87 -14.41
N GLY A 749 -24.01 -15.09 -15.72
CA GLY A 749 -24.74 -14.24 -16.67
C GLY A 749 -24.08 -12.90 -16.98
N LYS A 750 -22.94 -12.58 -16.35
CA LYS A 750 -22.13 -11.40 -16.68
C LYS A 750 -20.99 -11.78 -17.62
N PRO A 751 -20.42 -10.81 -18.38
CA PRO A 751 -19.25 -11.09 -19.20
C PRO A 751 -18.03 -11.36 -18.31
N ALA A 752 -17.22 -12.35 -18.68
CA ALA A 752 -15.94 -12.64 -18.09
C ALA A 752 -14.85 -11.71 -18.65
N PHE A 753 -13.70 -11.71 -17.98
CA PHE A 753 -12.46 -11.19 -18.57
C PHE A 753 -11.80 -12.28 -19.42
N LEU A 754 -11.27 -11.86 -20.59
CA LEU A 754 -10.31 -12.61 -21.39
C LEU A 754 -8.97 -11.90 -21.30
N PHE A 755 -7.91 -12.61 -20.89
CA PHE A 755 -6.54 -12.08 -20.87
C PHE A 755 -5.68 -12.84 -21.87
N VAL A 756 -5.02 -12.10 -22.75
CA VAL A 756 -4.12 -12.62 -23.80
C VAL A 756 -2.77 -11.92 -23.70
N ASP A 757 -1.69 -12.67 -23.85
CA ASP A 757 -0.31 -12.18 -23.87
C ASP A 757 0.30 -12.12 -25.28
N GLU A 758 1.59 -12.41 -25.39
CA GLU A 758 2.38 -12.44 -26.62
C GLU A 758 1.78 -13.33 -27.71
N ILE A 759 1.66 -12.81 -28.91
CA ILE A 759 1.28 -13.56 -30.11
C ILE A 759 2.57 -13.98 -30.82
N SER A 760 2.78 -15.29 -30.93
CA SER A 760 3.92 -15.85 -31.65
C SER A 760 3.49 -16.35 -33.05
N ILE A 761 4.25 -15.94 -34.07
CA ILE A 761 4.07 -16.36 -35.46
C ILE A 761 5.32 -17.10 -35.95
N LYS A 762 5.14 -18.30 -36.51
CA LYS A 762 6.24 -19.10 -37.08
C LYS A 762 6.12 -19.24 -38.59
#